data_c323b863cc08a837dddc054309c21f51
#
_entry.id   c323b863cc08a837dddc054309c21f51
#
_cell.length_a   1.000
_cell.length_b   1.000
_cell.length_c   1.000
_cell.angle_alpha   90.00
_cell.angle_beta   90.00
_cell.angle_gamma   90.00
#
_symmetry.space_group_name_H-M   'P 1'
#
loop_
_entity.id
_entity.type
_entity.pdbx_description
1 polymer ?
#
loop_
_entity_poly.entity_id
_entity_poly.type
_entity_poly.pdbx_seq_one_letter_code
_entity_poly.pdbx_strand_id
1 'polypeptide(L)'
;MLAVMAIVANAQERVVSGSLTDRDTKETVPYVTVQLLDKDSTFVAGSISDDNGNFRITAPADGQYIVKVSFVGYKTLCRNITVKDSANVDMGIIQIGADAIMLKGATVTGQAAKVVLNEDTFVYNASAYRVPEGSTLEALVRKLPGAEISDDGTIKINGKEVKKILVDGKEFMTGDTKTAMKNLPTSIVEKVKAYDQQSDLARVTGIDDGEEETVLDFGIKKGMNKGLLSNVDLSIGTKDRYSERLMAGLFNDKSKVMLLGDANNVNDMGFGAGSRGGFGQQRQGLNASKMLGVNFNYSDKGKLQMDGSLRWNHSNGDLQTSSSSENFLSTNASFSNSLSQKYTRSNSWDFRYRLEWQPDSMTNIMFRPNAQYSTSDGLTSSTSAAYNDNPYNYTNNPLAKEDLEMLRQNGALVNTQDNDGITYGEKKSVGAMLQINRKLNSNGRNFTLRGDVKWSDSESTSFSLQNVRLYQVLNSMDSDSTYQTNRYNLMPTRNWSYNLQGTYSEPIAKGVYLQLSYKYKYSYSKSDRSTYDFSHVGDGMFDGVCTAYRSWDSFLSRLELPLEEYLDNDLSRRSEYKTYTHETQLMLRMNRQKYRLDVGMMLQPQRSHYIQDYFGVHTDTVRNVVNWSPTLNFRYRFDKQSNLRINYRGTTTQPGMTDLLSIVDDSDPLNIKVGNPGLKPAFTNRLRIFYNTFIQSHQRSVMTYLNYSNTRNSISNKVTFDETTGGRITRPENINGNWDLNAALMFNTSVDSAGVWNINTFTTGGYNHYVSYVTLSSDETSRKSATKSWNLGERLSTSYRNSWLEVELDGSLNYTSAKNALQASANQETWQFSYGANVNISLPWGTSLSTDIHENSRRGYSDASLNTNELVWNAQLIHSLLKGNVLTLSVQFYDILKKQSNLSRVINSISRTDTEYNAINSYIMFKAAYRLNIIGGKQSNERPKDMPTYDPHGPGMGPRPAMGQQGNSRPERPGNRW
;
A
#
# COMPACT_ATOMS: atom_id res chain seq x y z
N MET A 1 42.47 43.91 16.69
CA MET A 1 43.26 44.62 15.68
C MET A 1 44.45 43.74 15.28
N LEU A 2 44.32 42.95 14.29
CA LEU A 2 45.39 42.32 13.51
C LEU A 2 44.72 41.75 12.23
N ALA A 3 44.96 42.43 11.15
CA ALA A 3 44.55 42.05 9.80
C ALA A 3 45.42 40.91 9.32
N VAL A 4 44.83 39.80 8.94
CA VAL A 4 45.53 38.78 8.14
C VAL A 4 45.05 38.96 6.70
N MET A 5 45.89 39.51 5.90
CA MET A 5 45.78 39.53 4.43
C MET A 5 45.83 38.08 3.94
N ALA A 6 44.72 37.60 3.38
CA ALA A 6 44.69 36.38 2.56
C ALA A 6 45.25 36.76 1.16
N ILE A 7 46.42 36.30 0.87
CA ILE A 7 46.97 36.30 -0.49
C ILE A 7 46.20 35.25 -1.29
N VAL A 8 45.29 35.66 -2.15
CA VAL A 8 44.69 34.79 -3.18
C VAL A 8 45.77 34.55 -4.23
N ALA A 9 46.46 33.44 -4.13
CA ALA A 9 47.28 32.93 -5.22
C ALA A 9 46.33 32.46 -6.35
N ASN A 10 46.25 33.21 -7.40
CA ASN A 10 45.71 32.78 -8.68
C ASN A 10 46.59 31.65 -9.18
N ALA A 11 46.26 30.40 -8.87
CA ALA A 11 46.85 29.24 -9.54
C ALA A 11 46.35 29.23 -10.97
N GLN A 12 47.17 29.56 -11.92
CA GLN A 12 46.86 29.45 -13.32
C GLN A 12 46.66 27.95 -13.65
N GLU A 13 45.46 27.57 -14.03
CA GLU A 13 45.11 26.15 -14.32
C GLU A 13 45.83 25.70 -15.60
N ARG A 14 46.55 24.59 -15.51
CA ARG A 14 47.24 23.93 -16.63
C ARG A 14 46.24 22.96 -17.27
N VAL A 15 45.57 23.37 -18.32
CA VAL A 15 44.53 22.59 -18.95
C VAL A 15 45.03 21.89 -20.21
N VAL A 16 44.82 20.58 -20.25
CA VAL A 16 44.98 19.77 -21.45
C VAL A 16 43.60 19.56 -22.05
N SER A 17 43.37 20.00 -23.27
CA SER A 17 42.08 19.94 -23.96
C SER A 17 42.20 19.39 -25.38
N GLY A 18 41.11 18.94 -25.95
CA GLY A 18 41.03 18.47 -27.33
C GLY A 18 39.62 17.95 -27.66
N SER A 19 39.40 17.53 -28.88
CA SER A 19 38.14 16.90 -29.32
C SER A 19 38.39 15.53 -29.96
N LEU A 20 37.46 14.63 -29.76
CA LEU A 20 37.55 13.23 -30.18
C LEU A 20 36.57 12.96 -31.34
N THR A 21 37.06 12.42 -32.43
CA THR A 21 36.29 12.02 -33.58
C THR A 21 36.58 10.59 -34.00
N ASP A 22 35.60 9.91 -34.56
CA ASP A 22 35.82 8.62 -35.22
C ASP A 22 36.65 8.81 -36.49
N ARG A 23 37.63 7.96 -36.72
CA ARG A 23 38.54 8.03 -37.86
C ARG A 23 37.82 7.84 -39.19
N ASP A 24 36.82 6.93 -39.20
CA ASP A 24 36.20 6.48 -40.45
C ASP A 24 34.94 7.29 -40.75
N THR A 25 34.07 7.58 -39.73
CA THR A 25 32.83 8.36 -39.93
C THR A 25 33.01 9.85 -39.80
N LYS A 26 34.13 10.32 -39.19
CA LYS A 26 34.41 11.74 -38.87
C LYS A 26 33.41 12.36 -37.89
N GLU A 27 32.50 11.60 -37.34
CA GLU A 27 31.57 12.07 -36.33
C GLU A 27 32.26 12.20 -34.96
N THR A 28 31.77 13.10 -34.13
CA THR A 28 32.28 13.29 -32.78
C THR A 28 31.93 12.07 -31.91
N VAL A 29 32.85 11.63 -31.04
CA VAL A 29 32.64 10.48 -30.15
C VAL A 29 32.47 10.99 -28.71
N PRO A 30 31.25 11.01 -28.18
CA PRO A 30 30.97 11.42 -26.81
C PRO A 30 31.34 10.34 -25.80
N TYR A 31 31.52 10.77 -24.55
CA TYR A 31 31.71 9.89 -23.36
C TYR A 31 32.96 9.01 -23.44
N VAL A 32 33.95 9.41 -24.18
CA VAL A 32 35.23 8.70 -24.23
C VAL A 32 36.06 9.00 -22.96
N THR A 33 36.65 7.99 -22.38
CA THR A 33 37.52 8.14 -21.22
C THR A 33 38.91 8.62 -21.67
N VAL A 34 39.33 9.78 -21.18
CA VAL A 34 40.66 10.36 -21.39
C VAL A 34 41.39 10.44 -20.07
N GLN A 35 42.57 9.81 -20.01
CA GLN A 35 43.40 9.76 -18.81
C GLN A 35 44.73 10.46 -19.06
N LEU A 36 45.17 11.20 -18.07
CA LEU A 36 46.52 11.78 -18.02
C LEU A 36 47.37 10.88 -17.13
N LEU A 37 48.40 10.29 -17.68
CA LEU A 37 49.34 9.44 -16.96
C LEU A 37 50.71 10.15 -16.90
N ASP A 38 51.51 9.87 -15.88
CA ASP A 38 52.92 10.32 -15.83
C ASP A 38 53.81 9.48 -16.78
N LYS A 39 55.11 9.80 -16.82
CA LYS A 39 56.10 9.08 -17.64
C LYS A 39 56.18 7.57 -17.30
N ASP A 40 55.79 7.20 -16.09
CA ASP A 40 55.83 5.79 -15.58
C ASP A 40 54.48 5.08 -15.77
N SER A 41 53.56 5.70 -16.56
CA SER A 41 52.19 5.23 -16.86
C SER A 41 51.29 5.14 -15.63
N THR A 42 51.61 5.89 -14.55
CA THR A 42 50.74 5.99 -13.38
C THR A 42 49.65 7.04 -13.63
N PHE A 43 48.41 6.75 -13.18
CA PHE A 43 47.28 7.69 -13.35
C PHE A 43 47.45 8.94 -12.52
N VAL A 44 47.33 10.11 -13.17
CA VAL A 44 47.47 11.44 -12.60
C VAL A 44 46.12 12.17 -12.51
N ALA A 45 45.41 12.24 -13.64
CA ALA A 45 44.11 12.87 -13.75
C ALA A 45 43.31 12.24 -14.90
N GLY A 46 41.97 12.51 -14.95
CA GLY A 46 41.16 12.00 -16.03
C GLY A 46 39.88 12.80 -16.23
N SER A 47 39.30 12.69 -17.40
CA SER A 47 38.03 13.31 -17.81
C SER A 47 37.29 12.38 -18.76
N ILE A 48 36.02 12.69 -18.99
CA ILE A 48 35.20 12.03 -20.00
C ILE A 48 34.82 13.12 -21.01
N SER A 49 34.86 12.81 -22.31
CA SER A 49 34.42 13.76 -23.34
C SER A 49 32.93 14.07 -23.23
N ASP A 50 32.56 15.34 -23.54
CA ASP A 50 31.18 15.80 -23.56
C ASP A 50 30.40 15.27 -24.78
N ASP A 51 29.15 15.75 -24.95
CA ASP A 51 28.26 15.37 -26.06
C ASP A 51 28.80 15.72 -27.44
N ASN A 52 29.74 16.67 -27.50
CA ASN A 52 30.41 17.12 -28.72
C ASN A 52 31.81 16.50 -28.89
N GLY A 53 32.17 15.54 -28.04
CA GLY A 53 33.49 14.87 -28.09
C GLY A 53 34.63 15.66 -27.45
N ASN A 54 34.39 16.83 -26.85
CA ASN A 54 35.44 17.64 -26.23
C ASN A 54 35.78 17.13 -24.83
N PHE A 55 37.09 17.22 -24.48
CA PHE A 55 37.54 16.90 -23.13
C PHE A 55 38.45 17.99 -22.56
N ARG A 56 38.52 18.05 -21.26
CA ARG A 56 39.37 18.96 -20.49
C ARG A 56 39.91 18.25 -19.27
N ILE A 57 41.23 18.30 -19.06
CA ILE A 57 41.92 17.70 -17.92
C ILE A 57 42.90 18.70 -17.35
N THR A 58 42.88 18.93 -16.04
CA THR A 58 43.85 19.80 -15.36
C THR A 58 45.07 18.96 -14.95
N ALA A 59 46.25 19.36 -15.46
CA ALA A 59 47.51 18.74 -15.05
C ALA A 59 47.99 19.35 -13.70
N PRO A 60 48.46 18.55 -12.74
CA PRO A 60 48.82 19.05 -11.42
C PRO A 60 50.12 19.85 -11.40
N ALA A 61 51.06 19.60 -12.33
CA ALA A 61 52.34 20.25 -12.42
C ALA A 61 52.85 20.32 -13.85
N ASP A 62 53.87 21.13 -14.11
CA ASP A 62 54.62 21.06 -15.33
C ASP A 62 55.42 19.75 -15.44
N GLY A 63 55.41 19.11 -16.61
CA GLY A 63 56.03 17.82 -16.80
C GLY A 63 55.68 17.16 -18.13
N GLN A 64 56.25 15.98 -18.32
CA GLN A 64 55.90 15.10 -19.43
C GLN A 64 54.78 14.15 -18.99
N TYR A 65 53.71 14.07 -19.80
CA TYR A 65 52.56 13.24 -19.53
C TYR A 65 52.20 12.42 -20.76
N ILE A 66 51.46 11.32 -20.52
CA ILE A 66 50.87 10.51 -21.56
C ILE A 66 49.36 10.68 -21.48
N VAL A 67 48.75 11.18 -22.55
CA VAL A 67 47.31 11.21 -22.71
C VAL A 67 46.85 9.90 -23.29
N LYS A 68 46.10 9.11 -22.48
CA LYS A 68 45.53 7.83 -22.90
C LYS A 68 44.04 7.99 -23.12
N VAL A 69 43.64 7.70 -24.36
CA VAL A 69 42.24 7.75 -24.79
C VAL A 69 41.72 6.32 -24.95
N SER A 70 40.63 6.00 -24.28
CA SER A 70 40.04 4.66 -24.34
C SER A 70 38.53 4.71 -24.39
N PHE A 71 37.95 3.94 -25.30
CA PHE A 71 36.51 3.80 -25.47
C PHE A 71 36.14 2.41 -25.95
N VAL A 72 34.97 1.89 -25.52
CA VAL A 72 34.52 0.55 -25.89
C VAL A 72 34.29 0.50 -27.41
N GLY A 73 34.92 -0.45 -28.09
CA GLY A 73 34.83 -0.61 -29.53
C GLY A 73 35.88 0.18 -30.32
N TYR A 74 36.80 0.90 -29.65
CA TYR A 74 37.87 1.65 -30.27
C TYR A 74 39.25 1.20 -29.76
N LYS A 75 40.28 1.33 -30.63
CA LYS A 75 41.66 1.07 -30.24
C LYS A 75 42.13 2.14 -29.26
N THR A 76 42.70 1.70 -28.14
CA THR A 76 43.28 2.60 -27.14
C THR A 76 44.40 3.41 -27.82
N LEU A 77 44.35 4.73 -27.69
CA LEU A 77 45.36 5.67 -28.22
C LEU A 77 46.12 6.30 -27.04
N CYS A 78 47.48 6.30 -27.14
CA CYS A 78 48.32 6.99 -26.21
C CYS A 78 49.12 8.06 -26.95
N ARG A 79 49.22 9.28 -26.41
CA ARG A 79 50.03 10.38 -26.95
C ARG A 79 50.83 11.05 -25.85
N ASN A 80 52.11 11.25 -26.09
CA ASN A 80 52.96 11.99 -25.17
C ASN A 80 52.77 13.50 -25.36
N ILE A 81 52.66 14.21 -24.28
CA ILE A 81 52.54 15.69 -24.23
C ILE A 81 53.53 16.25 -23.20
N THR A 82 53.88 17.51 -23.40
CA THR A 82 54.66 18.23 -22.41
C THR A 82 53.92 19.49 -21.98
N VAL A 83 53.67 19.61 -20.70
CA VAL A 83 53.08 20.81 -20.08
C VAL A 83 54.23 21.64 -19.51
N LYS A 84 54.40 22.88 -19.96
CA LYS A 84 55.47 23.80 -19.53
C LYS A 84 54.90 25.18 -19.28
N ASP A 85 55.52 25.94 -18.40
CA ASP A 85 55.27 27.35 -18.10
C ASP A 85 53.82 27.67 -17.76
N SER A 86 53.10 26.70 -17.11
CA SER A 86 51.67 26.81 -16.78
C SER A 86 50.78 27.09 -18.01
N ALA A 87 51.19 26.69 -19.21
CA ALA A 87 50.46 26.90 -20.44
C ALA A 87 49.39 25.79 -20.64
N ASN A 88 48.27 26.19 -21.24
CA ASN A 88 47.25 25.26 -21.69
C ASN A 88 47.74 24.52 -22.93
N VAL A 89 47.54 23.21 -22.99
CA VAL A 89 47.88 22.34 -24.12
C VAL A 89 46.62 21.94 -24.84
N ASP A 90 46.41 22.48 -26.06
CA ASP A 90 45.32 22.05 -26.94
C ASP A 90 45.85 20.94 -27.87
N MET A 91 45.31 19.75 -27.79
CA MET A 91 45.67 18.61 -28.60
C MET A 91 44.95 18.57 -29.97
N GLY A 92 44.04 19.52 -30.21
CA GLY A 92 43.20 19.59 -31.41
C GLY A 92 42.29 18.38 -31.56
N ILE A 93 42.00 18.00 -32.81
CA ILE A 93 41.12 16.85 -33.11
C ILE A 93 41.94 15.55 -33.04
N ILE A 94 41.52 14.67 -32.17
CA ILE A 94 42.11 13.34 -31.99
C ILE A 94 41.20 12.29 -32.62
N GLN A 95 41.67 11.62 -33.65
CA GLN A 95 40.91 10.57 -34.34
C GLN A 95 41.16 9.22 -33.72
N ILE A 96 40.10 8.53 -33.28
CA ILE A 96 40.14 7.19 -32.73
C ILE A 96 39.56 6.20 -33.75
N GLY A 97 40.26 5.09 -33.97
CA GLY A 97 39.82 4.07 -34.93
C GLY A 97 39.12 2.92 -34.26
N ALA A 98 38.07 2.39 -34.89
CA ALA A 98 37.35 1.23 -34.38
C ALA A 98 38.27 0.03 -34.21
N ASP A 99 38.06 -0.74 -33.13
CA ASP A 99 38.76 -2.01 -32.92
C ASP A 99 37.88 -3.15 -33.40
N ALA A 100 38.29 -3.81 -34.50
CA ALA A 100 37.58 -4.96 -35.04
C ALA A 100 37.74 -6.24 -34.22
N ILE A 101 38.53 -6.22 -33.14
CA ILE A 101 38.63 -7.33 -32.22
C ILE A 101 37.42 -7.30 -31.25
N MET A 102 36.44 -8.20 -31.45
CA MET A 102 35.40 -8.43 -30.49
C MET A 102 36.04 -8.75 -29.13
N LEU A 103 36.02 -7.80 -28.23
CA LEU A 103 36.36 -7.99 -26.82
C LEU A 103 35.56 -9.14 -26.28
N LYS A 104 36.18 -10.27 -25.98
CA LYS A 104 35.61 -11.24 -25.01
C LYS A 104 35.34 -10.44 -23.73
N GLY A 105 34.08 -10.24 -23.44
CA GLY A 105 33.62 -9.29 -22.43
C GLY A 105 34.39 -9.45 -21.11
N ALA A 106 34.98 -8.37 -20.65
CA ALA A 106 35.35 -8.23 -19.26
C ALA A 106 34.09 -8.24 -18.42
N THR A 107 33.75 -9.37 -17.83
CA THR A 107 32.62 -9.51 -16.91
C THR A 107 32.97 -8.78 -15.63
N VAL A 108 32.52 -7.53 -15.50
CA VAL A 108 32.57 -6.84 -14.21
C VAL A 108 31.53 -7.47 -13.30
N THR A 109 31.93 -8.41 -12.47
CA THR A 109 31.09 -9.03 -11.45
C THR A 109 30.92 -8.10 -10.24
N GLY A 110 30.31 -6.95 -10.45
CA GLY A 110 29.81 -6.10 -9.37
C GLY A 110 28.34 -6.40 -9.15
N GLN A 111 27.94 -6.92 -8.01
CA GLN A 111 26.52 -6.96 -7.68
C GLN A 111 26.04 -5.54 -7.46
N ALA A 112 24.95 -5.16 -8.16
CA ALA A 112 24.34 -3.86 -7.95
C ALA A 112 23.77 -3.76 -6.53
N ALA A 113 23.90 -2.58 -5.90
CA ALA A 113 23.30 -2.32 -4.60
C ALA A 113 21.82 -2.68 -4.60
N LYS A 114 21.37 -3.39 -3.57
CA LYS A 114 19.95 -3.77 -3.44
C LYS A 114 19.06 -2.54 -3.40
N VAL A 115 19.47 -1.52 -2.63
CA VAL A 115 18.73 -0.28 -2.44
C VAL A 115 19.69 0.90 -2.56
N VAL A 116 19.30 1.91 -3.31
CA VAL A 116 20.00 3.20 -3.37
C VAL A 116 19.00 4.29 -3.08
N LEU A 117 19.35 5.21 -2.21
CA LEU A 117 18.56 6.42 -2.00
C LEU A 117 19.05 7.51 -2.94
N ASN A 118 18.15 8.01 -3.78
CA ASN A 118 18.40 9.15 -4.65
C ASN A 118 17.43 10.27 -4.28
N GLU A 119 17.93 11.29 -3.60
CA GLU A 119 17.13 12.35 -2.96
C GLU A 119 16.05 11.75 -2.02
N ASP A 120 14.79 11.72 -2.43
CA ASP A 120 13.63 11.19 -1.67
C ASP A 120 13.16 9.83 -2.18
N THR A 121 13.81 9.32 -3.20
CA THR A 121 13.38 8.14 -3.92
C THR A 121 14.24 6.96 -3.51
N PHE A 122 13.62 5.95 -2.93
CA PHE A 122 14.25 4.65 -2.77
C PHE A 122 14.27 3.94 -4.12
N VAL A 123 15.44 3.63 -4.61
CA VAL A 123 15.64 2.90 -5.87
C VAL A 123 16.12 1.51 -5.53
N TYR A 124 15.22 0.54 -5.68
CA TYR A 124 15.52 -0.88 -5.52
C TYR A 124 15.93 -1.44 -6.88
N ASN A 125 17.06 -2.14 -6.93
CA ASN A 125 17.47 -2.83 -8.14
C ASN A 125 16.76 -4.17 -8.23
N ALA A 126 15.85 -4.34 -9.19
CA ALA A 126 15.03 -5.55 -9.30
C ALA A 126 15.89 -6.81 -9.49
N SER A 127 17.04 -6.73 -10.19
CA SER A 127 17.94 -7.85 -10.39
C SER A 127 18.65 -8.31 -9.10
N ALA A 128 18.65 -7.45 -8.07
CA ALA A 128 19.21 -7.76 -6.77
C ALA A 128 18.28 -8.61 -5.87
N TYR A 129 17.02 -8.78 -6.28
CA TYR A 129 16.02 -9.58 -5.58
C TYR A 129 15.61 -10.75 -6.47
N ARG A 130 16.00 -11.95 -6.09
CA ARG A 130 15.59 -13.12 -6.83
C ARG A 130 14.15 -13.47 -6.52
N VAL A 131 13.39 -13.57 -7.56
CA VAL A 131 12.06 -14.15 -7.55
C VAL A 131 12.01 -15.28 -8.57
N PRO A 132 11.21 -16.32 -8.35
CA PRO A 132 11.04 -17.38 -9.31
C PRO A 132 10.64 -16.85 -10.69
N GLU A 133 11.10 -17.50 -11.74
CA GLU A 133 10.67 -17.13 -13.09
C GLU A 133 9.15 -17.25 -13.23
N GLY A 134 8.52 -16.25 -13.91
CA GLY A 134 7.07 -16.17 -13.99
C GLY A 134 6.39 -15.47 -12.83
N SER A 135 7.14 -15.00 -11.85
CA SER A 135 6.57 -14.21 -10.74
C SER A 135 6.07 -12.84 -11.21
N THR A 136 5.05 -12.36 -10.52
CA THR A 136 4.49 -11.01 -10.69
C THR A 136 5.23 -9.98 -9.84
N LEU A 137 4.91 -8.69 -10.03
CA LEU A 137 5.50 -7.60 -9.23
C LEU A 137 5.28 -7.79 -7.73
N GLU A 138 4.17 -8.38 -7.32
CA GLU A 138 3.88 -8.65 -5.92
C GLU A 138 4.99 -9.46 -5.26
N ALA A 139 5.46 -10.51 -5.92
CA ALA A 139 6.56 -11.34 -5.41
C ALA A 139 7.87 -10.53 -5.25
N LEU A 140 8.14 -9.60 -6.16
CA LEU A 140 9.29 -8.71 -6.06
C LEU A 140 9.12 -7.71 -4.91
N VAL A 141 7.96 -7.05 -4.81
CA VAL A 141 7.71 -6.02 -3.80
C VAL A 141 7.73 -6.61 -2.40
N ARG A 142 7.21 -7.83 -2.21
CA ARG A 142 7.31 -8.52 -0.90
C ARG A 142 8.75 -8.73 -0.43
N LYS A 143 9.70 -8.81 -1.35
CA LYS A 143 11.14 -8.91 -1.03
C LYS A 143 11.84 -7.57 -0.79
N LEU A 144 11.18 -6.45 -1.09
CA LEU A 144 11.78 -5.13 -0.90
C LEU A 144 11.84 -4.77 0.59
N PRO A 145 12.97 -4.29 1.10
CA PRO A 145 13.06 -3.78 2.46
C PRO A 145 12.02 -2.67 2.72
N GLY A 146 11.31 -2.75 3.85
CA GLY A 146 10.27 -1.77 4.21
C GLY A 146 8.94 -1.94 3.49
N ALA A 147 8.79 -2.92 2.59
CA ALA A 147 7.53 -3.21 1.96
C ALA A 147 6.69 -4.19 2.80
N GLU A 148 5.39 -3.90 2.90
CA GLU A 148 4.38 -4.75 3.51
C GLU A 148 3.19 -4.85 2.56
N ILE A 149 2.65 -6.03 2.39
CA ILE A 149 1.40 -6.25 1.65
C ILE A 149 0.45 -6.97 2.60
N SER A 150 -0.62 -6.28 2.98
CA SER A 150 -1.65 -6.80 3.88
C SER A 150 -2.50 -7.86 3.17
N ASP A 151 -3.28 -8.64 3.94
CA ASP A 151 -4.12 -9.74 3.43
C ASP A 151 -5.17 -9.25 2.43
N ASP A 152 -5.66 -8.03 2.60
CA ASP A 152 -6.57 -7.38 1.65
C ASP A 152 -5.86 -6.90 0.37
N GLY A 153 -4.52 -7.09 0.26
CA GLY A 153 -3.69 -6.65 -0.85
C GLY A 153 -3.29 -5.17 -0.80
N THR A 154 -3.50 -4.48 0.32
CA THR A 154 -3.02 -3.12 0.52
C THR A 154 -1.50 -3.13 0.66
N ILE A 155 -0.82 -2.33 -0.14
CA ILE A 155 0.63 -2.23 -0.16
C ILE A 155 1.05 -1.06 0.72
N LYS A 156 1.97 -1.30 1.63
CA LYS A 156 2.68 -0.25 2.35
C LYS A 156 4.16 -0.33 2.02
N ILE A 157 4.79 0.80 1.87
CA ILE A 157 6.24 0.93 1.74
C ILE A 157 6.73 1.94 2.76
N ASN A 158 7.67 1.53 3.60
CA ASN A 158 8.18 2.37 4.69
C ASN A 158 7.06 2.92 5.60
N GLY A 159 6.06 2.07 5.92
CA GLY A 159 4.91 2.41 6.76
C GLY A 159 3.84 3.29 6.08
N LYS A 160 4.02 3.70 4.82
CA LYS A 160 3.05 4.49 4.04
C LYS A 160 2.32 3.62 3.03
N GLU A 161 1.01 3.81 2.93
CA GLU A 161 0.20 3.11 1.93
C GLU A 161 0.52 3.61 0.52
N VAL A 162 0.78 2.67 -0.39
CA VAL A 162 1.00 2.95 -1.82
C VAL A 162 -0.34 3.22 -2.50
N LYS A 163 -0.51 4.41 -3.02
CA LYS A 163 -1.76 4.84 -3.67
C LYS A 163 -1.76 4.65 -5.18
N LYS A 164 -0.58 4.59 -5.81
CA LYS A 164 -0.44 4.45 -7.27
C LYS A 164 0.72 3.54 -7.64
N ILE A 165 0.53 2.79 -8.70
CA ILE A 165 1.59 2.07 -9.40
C ILE A 165 1.91 2.79 -10.70
N LEU A 166 3.19 3.04 -10.93
CA LEU A 166 3.68 3.66 -12.16
C LEU A 166 4.56 2.67 -12.93
N VAL A 167 4.58 2.82 -14.23
CA VAL A 167 5.49 2.10 -15.14
C VAL A 167 6.20 3.13 -16.01
N ASP A 168 7.52 3.27 -15.83
CA ASP A 168 8.34 4.34 -16.43
C ASP A 168 7.78 5.75 -16.15
N GLY A 169 7.35 5.99 -14.89
CA GLY A 169 6.79 7.27 -14.45
C GLY A 169 5.36 7.55 -14.92
N LYS A 170 4.68 6.60 -15.54
CA LYS A 170 3.30 6.72 -16.02
C LYS A 170 2.37 5.83 -15.21
N GLU A 171 1.23 6.36 -14.81
CA GLU A 171 0.27 5.62 -14.00
C GLU A 171 -0.22 4.37 -14.75
N PHE A 172 -0.15 3.23 -14.07
CA PHE A 172 -0.57 1.95 -14.60
C PHE A 172 -1.78 1.44 -13.83
N MET A 173 -2.82 1.00 -14.53
CA MET A 173 -4.11 0.57 -13.96
C MET A 173 -4.66 1.61 -12.97
N THR A 174 -4.89 2.81 -13.45
CA THR A 174 -5.22 4.04 -12.71
C THR A 174 -6.04 3.78 -11.44
N GLY A 175 -5.41 4.02 -10.27
CA GLY A 175 -6.01 3.85 -8.95
C GLY A 175 -6.25 2.41 -8.49
N ASP A 176 -5.70 1.41 -9.18
CA ASP A 176 -5.75 0.01 -8.73
C ASP A 176 -4.36 -0.61 -8.60
N THR A 177 -3.79 -0.40 -7.45
CA THR A 177 -2.47 -0.93 -7.10
C THR A 177 -2.44 -2.46 -7.05
N LYS A 178 -3.54 -3.08 -6.62
CA LYS A 178 -3.65 -4.54 -6.46
C LYS A 178 -3.57 -5.26 -7.81
N THR A 179 -4.38 -4.83 -8.77
CA THR A 179 -4.36 -5.39 -10.12
C THR A 179 -3.02 -5.18 -10.82
N ALA A 180 -2.42 -4.01 -10.68
CA ALA A 180 -1.11 -3.72 -11.26
C ALA A 180 -0.03 -4.69 -10.74
N MET A 181 0.00 -4.92 -9.43
CA MET A 181 0.98 -5.79 -8.79
C MET A 181 0.86 -7.26 -9.19
N LYS A 182 -0.34 -7.71 -9.42
CA LYS A 182 -0.63 -9.12 -9.70
C LYS A 182 -0.41 -9.52 -11.15
N ASN A 183 -0.46 -8.56 -12.07
CA ASN A 183 -0.50 -8.86 -13.50
C ASN A 183 0.77 -8.51 -14.27
N LEU A 184 1.65 -7.67 -13.73
CA LEU A 184 2.92 -7.37 -14.38
C LEU A 184 4.00 -8.37 -13.99
N PRO A 185 4.70 -8.99 -14.97
CA PRO A 185 5.79 -9.92 -14.67
C PRO A 185 7.05 -9.17 -14.22
N THR A 186 7.75 -9.74 -13.25
CA THR A 186 9.03 -9.19 -12.76
C THR A 186 10.13 -9.20 -13.82
N SER A 187 10.04 -10.08 -14.79
CA SER A 187 11.06 -10.25 -15.83
C SER A 187 11.33 -8.99 -16.65
N ILE A 188 10.36 -8.10 -16.80
CA ILE A 188 10.51 -6.84 -17.55
C ILE A 188 11.08 -5.69 -16.72
N VAL A 189 11.13 -5.82 -15.39
CA VAL A 189 11.51 -4.73 -14.49
C VAL A 189 13.02 -4.66 -14.29
N GLU A 190 13.58 -3.47 -14.40
CA GLU A 190 14.98 -3.16 -14.08
C GLU A 190 15.11 -2.60 -12.67
N LYS A 191 14.26 -1.63 -12.32
CA LYS A 191 14.30 -0.90 -11.05
C LYS A 191 12.91 -0.67 -10.51
N VAL A 192 12.77 -0.66 -9.18
CA VAL A 192 11.57 -0.21 -8.48
C VAL A 192 11.91 1.05 -7.72
N LYS A 193 11.18 2.13 -7.95
CA LYS A 193 11.36 3.39 -7.23
C LYS A 193 10.18 3.60 -6.30
N ALA A 194 10.43 3.86 -5.04
CA ALA A 194 9.42 4.23 -4.06
C ALA A 194 9.63 5.67 -3.62
N TYR A 195 8.63 6.51 -3.80
CA TYR A 195 8.68 7.93 -3.45
C TYR A 195 7.30 8.51 -3.24
N ASP A 196 7.27 9.68 -2.59
CA ASP A 196 6.04 10.46 -2.47
C ASP A 196 5.88 11.34 -3.71
N GLN A 197 4.87 11.04 -4.51
CA GLN A 197 4.49 11.83 -5.67
C GLN A 197 3.64 13.02 -5.22
N GLN A 198 4.01 14.21 -5.63
CA GLN A 198 3.19 15.40 -5.38
C GLN A 198 1.82 15.24 -6.03
N SER A 199 0.79 15.84 -5.41
CA SER A 199 -0.52 15.96 -6.04
C SER A 199 -0.42 16.65 -7.40
N ASP A 200 -1.43 16.49 -8.25
CA ASP A 200 -1.44 17.17 -9.55
C ASP A 200 -1.44 18.70 -9.40
N LEU A 201 -2.10 19.19 -8.35
CA LEU A 201 -2.09 20.62 -8.03
C LEU A 201 -0.69 21.07 -7.63
N ALA A 202 -0.05 20.39 -6.70
CA ALA A 202 1.31 20.71 -6.25
C ALA A 202 2.35 20.58 -7.37
N ARG A 203 2.22 19.56 -8.23
CA ARG A 203 3.11 19.34 -9.37
C ARG A 203 3.07 20.49 -10.39
N VAL A 204 1.88 21.01 -10.66
CA VAL A 204 1.68 22.08 -11.66
C VAL A 204 1.95 23.46 -11.06
N THR A 205 1.53 23.70 -9.83
CA THR A 205 1.77 25.00 -9.15
C THR A 205 3.18 25.09 -8.58
N GLY A 206 3.83 23.96 -8.41
CA GLY A 206 5.09 23.85 -7.68
C GLY A 206 4.93 24.04 -6.17
N ILE A 207 3.70 24.08 -5.64
CA ILE A 207 3.37 24.33 -4.25
C ILE A 207 2.83 23.05 -3.63
N ASP A 208 3.42 22.65 -2.53
CA ASP A 208 3.00 21.47 -1.79
C ASP A 208 1.68 21.76 -1.06
N ASP A 209 0.66 21.00 -1.38
CA ASP A 209 -0.65 21.08 -0.74
C ASP A 209 -0.80 20.07 0.42
N GLY A 210 0.27 19.32 0.72
CA GLY A 210 0.27 18.28 1.75
C GLY A 210 -0.48 17.01 1.35
N GLU A 211 -0.92 16.90 0.10
CA GLU A 211 -1.60 15.74 -0.48
C GLU A 211 -0.64 14.92 -1.35
N GLU A 212 0.54 14.61 -0.80
CA GLU A 212 1.49 13.69 -1.45
C GLU A 212 0.97 12.26 -1.38
N GLU A 213 1.09 11.52 -2.48
CA GLU A 213 0.73 10.11 -2.56
C GLU A 213 1.99 9.27 -2.70
N THR A 214 2.12 8.23 -1.85
CA THR A 214 3.22 7.28 -1.99
C THR A 214 2.99 6.39 -3.19
N VAL A 215 3.99 6.29 -4.06
CA VAL A 215 3.93 5.55 -5.32
C VAL A 215 5.07 4.55 -5.45
N LEU A 216 4.81 3.45 -6.16
CA LEU A 216 5.83 2.54 -6.67
C LEU A 216 5.92 2.71 -8.18
N ASP A 217 7.10 3.09 -8.69
CA ASP A 217 7.37 3.26 -10.12
C ASP A 217 8.34 2.17 -10.60
N PHE A 218 7.86 1.32 -11.49
CA PHE A 218 8.59 0.22 -12.08
C PHE A 218 9.23 0.64 -13.39
N GLY A 219 10.56 0.84 -13.37
CA GLY A 219 11.34 1.09 -14.57
C GLY A 219 11.51 -0.18 -15.40
N ILE A 220 11.12 -0.15 -16.68
CA ILE A 220 11.26 -1.27 -17.61
C ILE A 220 12.71 -1.34 -18.12
N LYS A 221 13.23 -2.55 -18.29
CA LYS A 221 14.54 -2.81 -18.88
C LYS A 221 14.71 -2.14 -20.23
N LYS A 222 15.88 -1.56 -20.47
CA LYS A 222 16.21 -0.93 -21.76
C LYS A 222 15.99 -1.92 -22.91
N GLY A 223 15.36 -1.45 -23.98
CA GLY A 223 15.00 -2.27 -25.14
C GLY A 223 13.68 -3.04 -25.02
N MET A 224 13.08 -3.13 -23.85
CA MET A 224 11.74 -3.73 -23.66
C MET A 224 10.60 -2.69 -23.72
N ASN A 225 10.93 -1.45 -24.04
CA ASN A 225 9.95 -0.35 -24.19
C ASN A 225 9.35 -0.23 -25.59
N LYS A 226 9.78 -1.07 -26.57
CA LYS A 226 9.26 -1.11 -27.95
C LYS A 226 9.04 -2.54 -28.41
N GLY A 227 7.81 -2.86 -28.83
CA GLY A 227 7.47 -4.18 -29.34
C GLY A 227 6.25 -4.80 -28.70
N LEU A 228 6.04 -6.06 -28.97
CA LEU A 228 4.99 -6.90 -28.38
C LEU A 228 5.60 -7.67 -27.21
N LEU A 229 5.03 -7.49 -26.03
CA LEU A 229 5.30 -8.29 -24.85
C LEU A 229 4.06 -9.14 -24.55
N SER A 230 4.20 -10.46 -24.47
CA SER A 230 3.11 -11.34 -24.10
C SER A 230 3.58 -12.37 -23.08
N ASN A 231 2.76 -12.61 -22.09
CA ASN A 231 2.97 -13.65 -21.10
C ASN A 231 1.64 -14.38 -20.86
N VAL A 232 1.68 -15.71 -21.02
CA VAL A 232 0.53 -16.57 -20.75
C VAL A 232 0.98 -17.60 -19.71
N ASP A 233 0.35 -17.59 -18.57
CA ASP A 233 0.59 -18.55 -17.49
C ASP A 233 -0.66 -19.40 -17.29
N LEU A 234 -0.54 -20.70 -17.41
CA LEU A 234 -1.62 -21.67 -17.16
C LEU A 234 -1.19 -22.58 -16.02
N SER A 235 -2.02 -22.72 -15.01
CA SER A 235 -1.73 -23.54 -13.84
C SER A 235 -2.95 -24.33 -13.42
N ILE A 236 -2.73 -25.60 -13.15
CA ILE A 236 -3.75 -26.53 -12.64
C ILE A 236 -3.17 -27.28 -11.46
N GLY A 237 -3.97 -27.59 -10.49
CA GLY A 237 -3.48 -28.21 -9.26
C GLY A 237 -4.44 -29.19 -8.63
N THR A 238 -3.98 -29.80 -7.55
CA THR A 238 -4.82 -30.67 -6.72
C THR A 238 -5.91 -29.87 -6.02
N LYS A 239 -7.00 -30.54 -5.59
CA LYS A 239 -8.15 -29.90 -4.92
C LYS A 239 -8.83 -28.84 -5.80
N ASP A 240 -8.93 -29.11 -7.11
CA ASP A 240 -9.55 -28.23 -8.09
C ASP A 240 -8.98 -26.80 -8.13
N ARG A 241 -7.69 -26.65 -7.80
CA ARG A 241 -7.01 -25.37 -7.86
C ARG A 241 -6.57 -25.04 -9.28
N TYR A 242 -6.79 -23.79 -9.66
CA TYR A 242 -6.34 -23.26 -10.95
C TYR A 242 -5.85 -21.81 -10.81
N SER A 243 -4.96 -21.41 -11.70
CA SER A 243 -4.55 -20.01 -11.84
C SER A 243 -4.10 -19.76 -13.28
N GLU A 244 -4.80 -18.90 -13.96
CA GLU A 244 -4.59 -18.55 -15.37
C GLU A 244 -4.33 -17.07 -15.48
N ARG A 245 -3.29 -16.66 -16.21
CA ARG A 245 -2.94 -15.25 -16.41
C ARG A 245 -2.58 -15.01 -17.87
N LEU A 246 -3.09 -13.91 -18.39
CA LEU A 246 -2.78 -13.40 -19.71
C LEU A 246 -2.32 -11.96 -19.57
N MET A 247 -1.16 -11.63 -20.14
CA MET A 247 -0.74 -10.28 -20.40
C MET A 247 -0.31 -10.18 -21.87
N ALA A 248 -0.86 -9.20 -22.58
CA ALA A 248 -0.41 -8.84 -23.92
C ALA A 248 -0.26 -7.32 -23.98
N GLY A 249 0.93 -6.82 -24.32
CA GLY A 249 1.25 -5.40 -24.34
C GLY A 249 1.95 -5.00 -25.62
N LEU A 250 1.39 -4.02 -26.31
CA LEU A 250 2.02 -3.37 -27.44
C LEU A 250 2.61 -2.03 -27.01
N PHE A 251 3.92 -1.92 -27.08
CA PHE A 251 4.66 -0.75 -26.66
C PHE A 251 5.33 -0.07 -27.85
N ASN A 252 5.25 1.24 -27.90
CA ASN A 252 6.06 2.08 -28.76
C ASN A 252 6.42 3.38 -28.03
N ASP A 253 7.22 4.26 -28.66
CA ASP A 253 7.75 5.46 -28.00
C ASP A 253 6.68 6.39 -27.42
N LYS A 254 5.53 6.48 -28.09
CA LYS A 254 4.45 7.40 -27.70
C LYS A 254 3.29 6.70 -27.03
N SER A 255 3.04 5.42 -27.33
CA SER A 255 1.86 4.71 -26.84
C SER A 255 2.20 3.35 -26.27
N LYS A 256 1.46 2.96 -25.25
CA LYS A 256 1.46 1.63 -24.64
C LYS A 256 0.01 1.18 -24.52
N VAL A 257 -0.31 0.01 -25.03
CA VAL A 257 -1.61 -0.63 -24.86
C VAL A 257 -1.39 -1.99 -24.26
N MET A 258 -2.13 -2.32 -23.21
CA MET A 258 -2.00 -3.61 -22.52
C MET A 258 -3.37 -4.24 -22.30
N LEU A 259 -3.46 -5.52 -22.63
CA LEU A 259 -4.57 -6.40 -22.29
C LEU A 259 -4.13 -7.31 -21.15
N LEU A 260 -4.95 -7.42 -20.12
CA LEU A 260 -4.72 -8.21 -18.93
C LEU A 260 -5.90 -9.13 -18.69
N GLY A 261 -5.64 -10.39 -18.39
CA GLY A 261 -6.63 -11.37 -17.96
C GLY A 261 -6.08 -12.19 -16.80
N ASP A 262 -6.93 -12.46 -15.82
CA ASP A 262 -6.60 -13.31 -14.66
C ASP A 262 -7.84 -14.10 -14.26
N ALA A 263 -7.66 -15.38 -13.96
CA ALA A 263 -8.67 -16.22 -13.37
C ALA A 263 -8.02 -17.22 -12.42
N ASN A 264 -8.43 -17.23 -11.15
CA ASN A 264 -7.85 -18.12 -10.17
C ASN A 264 -8.79 -18.41 -8.99
N ASN A 265 -8.52 -19.52 -8.30
CA ASN A 265 -9.15 -19.88 -7.03
C ASN A 265 -8.12 -20.23 -5.92
N VAL A 266 -6.94 -19.67 -6.01
CA VAL A 266 -5.84 -19.87 -5.06
C VAL A 266 -5.61 -18.65 -4.19
N ASN A 267 -6.63 -17.82 -3.98
CA ASN A 267 -6.54 -16.51 -3.30
C ASN A 267 -5.48 -15.59 -3.92
N ASP A 268 -5.09 -15.88 -5.16
CA ASP A 268 -4.08 -15.15 -5.93
C ASP A 268 -2.74 -15.01 -5.19
N MET A 269 -2.37 -16.05 -4.45
CA MET A 269 -1.10 -16.13 -3.74
C MET A 269 -0.03 -16.58 -4.71
N GLY A 270 0.78 -15.63 -5.21
CA GLY A 270 1.92 -15.94 -6.06
C GLY A 270 3.00 -16.73 -5.31
N PHE A 271 3.60 -17.73 -5.96
CA PHE A 271 4.80 -18.38 -5.47
C PHE A 271 5.98 -17.40 -5.45
N GLY A 272 6.76 -17.41 -4.39
CA GLY A 272 7.98 -16.61 -4.28
C GLY A 272 7.86 -15.34 -3.46
N ALA A 273 6.83 -15.22 -2.66
CA ALA A 273 6.77 -14.23 -1.61
C ALA A 273 7.74 -14.60 -0.49
N GLY A 274 9.04 -14.52 -0.75
CA GLY A 274 10.04 -14.88 0.23
C GLY A 274 9.94 -14.06 1.52
N SER A 275 10.24 -14.74 2.59
CA SER A 275 10.82 -14.26 3.83
C SER A 275 10.03 -13.27 4.67
N ARG A 276 8.85 -13.61 5.07
CA ARG A 276 8.28 -13.05 6.30
C ARG A 276 7.24 -13.98 6.88
N GLY A 277 7.61 -15.24 7.00
CA GLY A 277 6.75 -16.28 7.56
C GLY A 277 6.09 -17.13 6.49
N GLY A 278 6.85 -17.55 5.48
CA GLY A 278 6.37 -18.46 4.46
C GLY A 278 5.85 -17.77 3.19
N PHE A 279 5.43 -18.56 2.24
CA PHE A 279 4.89 -18.15 0.94
C PHE A 279 3.56 -17.39 1.10
N GLY A 280 3.63 -16.12 1.40
CA GLY A 280 2.50 -15.21 1.51
C GLY A 280 1.62 -15.41 2.74
N GLN A 281 1.11 -14.34 3.31
CA GLN A 281 -0.04 -14.42 4.20
C GLN A 281 -1.25 -14.85 3.38
N GLN A 282 -1.94 -15.88 3.84
CA GLN A 282 -3.19 -16.29 3.19
C GLN A 282 -4.25 -15.22 3.37
N ARG A 283 -4.98 -14.94 2.32
CA ARG A 283 -6.21 -14.17 2.46
C ARG A 283 -7.23 -14.97 3.24
N GLN A 284 -8.00 -14.27 4.04
CA GLN A 284 -9.12 -14.83 4.77
C GLN A 284 -10.11 -15.48 3.80
N GLY A 285 -10.51 -16.68 4.09
CA GLY A 285 -11.48 -17.44 3.31
C GLY A 285 -10.94 -18.07 2.02
N LEU A 286 -11.83 -18.73 1.32
CA LEU A 286 -11.59 -19.30 -0.01
C LEU A 286 -12.14 -18.33 -1.05
N ASN A 287 -11.28 -17.77 -1.90
CA ASN A 287 -11.71 -16.77 -2.87
C ASN A 287 -11.34 -17.22 -4.28
N ALA A 288 -12.31 -17.11 -5.20
CA ALA A 288 -12.09 -17.22 -6.63
C ALA A 288 -12.28 -15.86 -7.27
N SER A 289 -11.40 -15.49 -8.18
CA SER A 289 -11.47 -14.21 -8.89
C SER A 289 -11.26 -14.37 -10.38
N LYS A 290 -11.93 -13.52 -11.16
CA LYS A 290 -11.73 -13.36 -12.61
C LYS A 290 -11.61 -11.88 -12.92
N MET A 291 -10.68 -11.51 -13.79
CA MET A 291 -10.47 -10.12 -14.20
C MET A 291 -10.17 -10.06 -15.71
N LEU A 292 -10.72 -9.06 -16.35
CA LEU A 292 -10.34 -8.65 -17.69
C LEU A 292 -10.14 -7.14 -17.70
N GLY A 293 -8.99 -6.67 -18.21
CA GLY A 293 -8.67 -5.26 -18.20
C GLY A 293 -7.90 -4.82 -19.45
N VAL A 294 -8.20 -3.59 -19.88
CA VAL A 294 -7.43 -2.90 -20.90
C VAL A 294 -6.88 -1.62 -20.29
N ASN A 295 -5.60 -1.39 -20.48
CA ASN A 295 -4.92 -0.14 -20.10
C ASN A 295 -4.27 0.46 -21.35
N PHE A 296 -4.42 1.75 -21.53
CA PHE A 296 -3.67 2.47 -22.54
C PHE A 296 -3.02 3.72 -21.98
N ASN A 297 -1.89 4.09 -22.58
CA ASN A 297 -1.16 5.31 -22.29
C ASN A 297 -0.64 5.90 -23.59
N TYR A 298 -0.80 7.20 -23.77
CA TYR A 298 -0.26 7.97 -24.87
C TYR A 298 0.44 9.22 -24.33
N SER A 299 1.63 9.54 -24.85
CA SER A 299 2.35 10.74 -24.45
C SER A 299 3.15 11.31 -25.63
N ASP A 300 2.89 12.56 -26.00
CA ASP A 300 3.61 13.27 -27.04
C ASP A 300 4.45 14.39 -26.44
N LYS A 301 5.76 14.12 -26.25
CA LYS A 301 6.81 15.07 -25.81
C LYS A 301 6.36 16.04 -24.68
N GLY A 302 5.49 15.59 -23.78
CA GLY A 302 4.96 16.39 -22.67
C GLY A 302 3.87 17.40 -23.05
N LYS A 303 3.50 17.54 -24.32
CA LYS A 303 2.40 18.44 -24.73
C LYS A 303 1.02 17.83 -24.51
N LEU A 304 0.91 16.55 -24.79
CA LEU A 304 -0.35 15.80 -24.62
C LEU A 304 -0.05 14.47 -23.97
N GLN A 305 -0.73 14.19 -22.86
CA GLN A 305 -0.69 12.91 -22.19
C GLN A 305 -2.13 12.42 -21.99
N MET A 306 -2.37 11.16 -22.36
CA MET A 306 -3.64 10.48 -22.17
C MET A 306 -3.36 9.11 -21.54
N ASP A 307 -4.06 8.81 -20.48
CA ASP A 307 -4.02 7.50 -19.81
C ASP A 307 -5.46 7.02 -19.60
N GLY A 308 -5.69 5.74 -19.76
CA GLY A 308 -7.01 5.19 -19.50
C GLY A 308 -7.00 3.70 -19.18
N SER A 309 -8.01 3.29 -18.43
CA SER A 309 -8.24 1.89 -18.11
C SER A 309 -9.72 1.57 -18.09
N LEU A 310 -10.06 0.41 -18.61
CA LEU A 310 -11.36 -0.24 -18.43
C LEU A 310 -11.12 -1.63 -17.85
N ARG A 311 -11.83 -1.97 -16.80
CA ARG A 311 -11.65 -3.23 -16.11
C ARG A 311 -12.97 -3.80 -15.66
N TRP A 312 -13.11 -5.10 -15.86
CA TRP A 312 -14.14 -5.94 -15.27
C TRP A 312 -13.51 -6.88 -14.25
N ASN A 313 -14.15 -7.01 -13.08
CA ASN A 313 -13.79 -7.98 -12.06
C ASN A 313 -15.03 -8.77 -11.65
N HIS A 314 -14.82 -10.05 -11.41
CA HIS A 314 -15.78 -10.94 -10.77
C HIS A 314 -15.06 -11.65 -9.62
N SER A 315 -15.70 -11.73 -8.45
CA SER A 315 -15.17 -12.52 -7.34
C SER A 315 -16.27 -13.30 -6.62
N ASN A 316 -15.92 -14.50 -6.19
CA ASN A 316 -16.68 -15.32 -5.27
C ASN A 316 -15.84 -15.55 -4.03
N GLY A 317 -16.43 -15.43 -2.85
CA GLY A 317 -15.78 -15.67 -1.57
C GLY A 317 -16.59 -16.65 -0.74
N ASP A 318 -15.88 -17.52 -0.04
CA ASP A 318 -16.38 -18.42 0.99
C ASP A 318 -15.52 -18.21 2.22
N LEU A 319 -16.08 -17.52 3.21
CA LEU A 319 -15.39 -17.15 4.44
C LEU A 319 -16.08 -17.82 5.63
N GLN A 320 -15.36 -18.70 6.28
CA GLN A 320 -15.73 -19.25 7.56
C GLN A 320 -14.86 -18.61 8.66
N THR A 321 -15.46 -18.12 9.71
CA THR A 321 -14.76 -17.55 10.86
C THR A 321 -15.20 -18.21 12.14
N SER A 322 -14.23 -18.51 13.00
CA SER A 322 -14.45 -18.89 14.40
C SER A 322 -13.81 -17.81 15.27
N SER A 323 -14.60 -17.16 16.10
CA SER A 323 -14.11 -16.06 16.94
C SER A 323 -14.35 -16.33 18.41
N SER A 324 -13.35 -15.98 19.23
CA SER A 324 -13.44 -15.95 20.69
C SER A 324 -13.14 -14.54 21.16
N SER A 325 -14.03 -13.96 21.94
CA SER A 325 -13.89 -12.61 22.47
C SER A 325 -13.99 -12.59 23.98
N GLU A 326 -13.20 -11.71 24.58
CA GLU A 326 -13.28 -11.36 26.00
C GLU A 326 -13.53 -9.87 26.13
N ASN A 327 -14.53 -9.51 26.89
CA ASN A 327 -14.87 -8.15 27.26
C ASN A 327 -14.23 -7.82 28.60
N PHE A 328 -13.36 -6.81 28.64
CA PHE A 328 -12.60 -6.48 29.84
C PHE A 328 -13.43 -5.78 30.94
N LEU A 329 -14.66 -5.41 30.65
CA LEU A 329 -15.41 -4.45 31.47
C LEU A 329 -16.74 -4.99 31.96
N SER A 330 -17.18 -6.10 31.41
CA SER A 330 -18.38 -6.79 31.87
C SER A 330 -18.04 -7.86 32.92
N THR A 331 -18.82 -7.95 33.96
CA THR A 331 -18.76 -9.04 34.95
C THR A 331 -19.67 -10.18 34.53
N ASN A 332 -20.66 -9.89 33.69
CA ASN A 332 -21.56 -10.85 33.09
C ASN A 332 -21.45 -10.78 31.56
N ALA A 333 -21.61 -11.89 30.86
CA ALA A 333 -21.38 -11.99 29.44
C ALA A 333 -19.95 -11.49 29.03
N SER A 334 -18.96 -11.76 29.89
CA SER A 334 -17.57 -11.32 29.68
C SER A 334 -16.92 -12.02 28.51
N PHE A 335 -17.38 -13.21 28.16
CA PHE A 335 -16.86 -14.04 27.10
C PHE A 335 -17.92 -14.26 26.02
N SER A 336 -17.49 -14.37 24.79
CA SER A 336 -18.38 -14.77 23.70
C SER A 336 -17.62 -15.56 22.64
N ASN A 337 -18.32 -16.53 22.06
CA ASN A 337 -17.85 -17.27 20.89
C ASN A 337 -18.82 -17.07 19.74
N SER A 338 -18.31 -17.08 18.51
CA SER A 338 -19.14 -17.07 17.33
C SER A 338 -18.53 -17.89 16.21
N LEU A 339 -19.39 -18.60 15.49
CA LEU A 339 -19.08 -19.28 14.24
C LEU A 339 -19.90 -18.61 13.14
N SER A 340 -19.25 -18.20 12.05
CA SER A 340 -19.95 -17.57 10.93
C SER A 340 -19.45 -18.11 9.61
N GLN A 341 -20.40 -18.39 8.72
CA GLN A 341 -20.17 -18.74 7.31
C GLN A 341 -20.74 -17.64 6.43
N LYS A 342 -19.90 -17.10 5.54
CA LYS A 342 -20.29 -16.03 4.64
C LYS A 342 -19.88 -16.33 3.21
N TYR A 343 -20.87 -16.42 2.34
CA TYR A 343 -20.67 -16.49 0.89
C TYR A 343 -20.88 -15.11 0.27
N THR A 344 -19.99 -14.72 -0.64
CA THR A 344 -20.09 -13.45 -1.35
C THR A 344 -19.88 -13.64 -2.84
N ARG A 345 -20.58 -12.85 -3.64
CA ARG A 345 -20.37 -12.77 -5.08
C ARG A 345 -20.41 -11.30 -5.49
N SER A 346 -19.43 -10.85 -6.24
CA SER A 346 -19.40 -9.47 -6.71
C SER A 346 -18.98 -9.37 -8.17
N ASN A 347 -19.54 -8.36 -8.85
CA ASN A 347 -19.14 -7.95 -10.19
C ASN A 347 -18.88 -6.45 -10.17
N SER A 348 -17.82 -5.99 -10.84
CA SER A 348 -17.57 -4.57 -11.01
C SER A 348 -16.99 -4.24 -12.37
N TRP A 349 -17.41 -3.09 -12.90
CA TRP A 349 -16.83 -2.42 -14.04
C TRP A 349 -16.27 -1.10 -13.59
N ASP A 350 -15.00 -0.85 -13.88
CA ASP A 350 -14.30 0.38 -13.53
C ASP A 350 -13.73 1.01 -14.80
N PHE A 351 -14.13 2.25 -15.06
CA PHE A 351 -13.59 3.08 -16.12
C PHE A 351 -12.89 4.29 -15.55
N ARG A 352 -11.67 4.57 -15.99
CA ARG A 352 -10.90 5.76 -15.61
C ARG A 352 -10.16 6.29 -16.81
N TYR A 353 -10.09 7.61 -16.91
CA TYR A 353 -9.38 8.30 -17.96
C TYR A 353 -8.71 9.56 -17.42
N ARG A 354 -7.57 9.92 -17.98
CA ARG A 354 -6.85 11.16 -17.71
C ARG A 354 -6.40 11.75 -19.02
N LEU A 355 -6.69 13.01 -19.21
CA LEU A 355 -6.16 13.87 -20.24
C LEU A 355 -5.35 14.98 -19.56
N GLU A 356 -4.09 15.15 -19.93
CA GLU A 356 -3.29 16.31 -19.58
C GLU A 356 -2.76 16.97 -20.85
N TRP A 357 -3.11 18.22 -21.05
CA TRP A 357 -2.79 18.98 -22.23
C TRP A 357 -2.08 20.28 -21.86
N GLN A 358 -0.92 20.52 -22.50
CA GLN A 358 -0.14 21.73 -22.37
C GLN A 358 -0.15 22.46 -23.72
N PRO A 359 -1.17 23.32 -24.01
CA PRO A 359 -1.27 24.04 -25.28
C PRO A 359 -0.09 24.99 -25.50
N ASP A 360 0.42 25.57 -24.42
CA ASP A 360 1.60 26.43 -24.39
C ASP A 360 2.44 26.18 -23.13
N SER A 361 3.60 26.84 -23.02
CA SER A 361 4.49 26.69 -21.85
C SER A 361 3.94 27.27 -20.54
N MET A 362 2.86 28.04 -20.62
CA MET A 362 2.26 28.74 -19.49
C MET A 362 0.95 28.08 -18.99
N THR A 363 0.33 27.23 -19.82
CA THR A 363 -0.98 26.64 -19.54
C THR A 363 -0.89 25.12 -19.40
N ASN A 364 -1.52 24.57 -18.37
CA ASN A 364 -1.74 23.14 -18.19
C ASN A 364 -3.22 22.89 -17.93
N ILE A 365 -3.82 22.01 -18.71
CA ILE A 365 -5.22 21.60 -18.59
C ILE A 365 -5.25 20.11 -18.29
N MET A 366 -5.95 19.71 -17.26
CA MET A 366 -6.11 18.32 -16.86
C MET A 366 -7.59 18.00 -16.71
N PHE A 367 -8.01 16.89 -17.32
CA PHE A 367 -9.38 16.35 -17.22
C PHE A 367 -9.32 14.86 -16.83
N ARG A 368 -10.07 14.48 -15.79
CA ARG A 368 -10.11 13.11 -15.26
C ARG A 368 -11.55 12.65 -15.00
N PRO A 369 -12.23 12.07 -15.97
CA PRO A 369 -13.49 11.37 -15.75
C PRO A 369 -13.25 9.96 -15.20
N ASN A 370 -14.18 9.47 -14.41
CA ASN A 370 -14.26 8.08 -13.95
C ASN A 370 -15.72 7.64 -13.84
N ALA A 371 -15.94 6.34 -14.06
CA ALA A 371 -17.22 5.69 -13.87
C ALA A 371 -17.04 4.31 -13.24
N GLN A 372 -17.97 3.92 -12.40
CA GLN A 372 -17.99 2.61 -11.77
C GLN A 372 -19.43 2.09 -11.72
N TYR A 373 -19.58 0.82 -12.07
CA TYR A 373 -20.79 0.03 -11.86
C TYR A 373 -20.41 -1.22 -11.07
N SER A 374 -21.15 -1.55 -10.01
CA SER A 374 -20.89 -2.78 -9.26
C SER A 374 -22.15 -3.37 -8.69
N THR A 375 -22.17 -4.71 -8.64
CA THR A 375 -23.19 -5.50 -7.92
C THR A 375 -22.52 -6.42 -6.92
N SER A 376 -23.20 -6.69 -5.82
CA SER A 376 -22.74 -7.61 -4.80
C SER A 376 -23.88 -8.42 -4.23
N ASP A 377 -23.69 -9.72 -4.08
CA ASP A 377 -24.58 -10.64 -3.37
C ASP A 377 -23.84 -11.15 -2.12
N GLY A 378 -24.56 -11.33 -1.03
CA GLY A 378 -24.06 -11.92 0.20
C GLY A 378 -25.07 -12.90 0.77
N LEU A 379 -24.56 -13.99 1.34
CA LEU A 379 -25.30 -14.97 2.13
C LEU A 379 -24.48 -15.23 3.39
N THR A 380 -25.08 -15.06 4.55
CA THR A 380 -24.41 -15.19 5.84
C THR A 380 -25.25 -16.07 6.76
N SER A 381 -24.57 -16.98 7.47
CA SER A 381 -25.13 -17.73 8.57
C SER A 381 -24.17 -17.66 9.74
N SER A 382 -24.67 -17.35 10.94
CA SER A 382 -23.82 -17.26 12.12
C SER A 382 -24.55 -17.68 13.36
N THR A 383 -23.83 -18.39 14.23
CA THR A 383 -24.24 -18.74 15.59
C THR A 383 -23.27 -18.13 16.57
N SER A 384 -23.77 -17.53 17.62
CA SER A 384 -22.94 -16.95 18.69
C SER A 384 -23.55 -17.23 20.05
N ALA A 385 -22.72 -17.23 21.07
CA ALA A 385 -23.11 -17.36 22.46
C ALA A 385 -22.26 -16.46 23.36
N ALA A 386 -22.87 -15.92 24.40
CA ALA A 386 -22.21 -15.13 25.43
C ALA A 386 -22.22 -15.89 26.77
N TYR A 387 -21.12 -15.71 27.53
CA TYR A 387 -20.88 -16.47 28.75
C TYR A 387 -20.38 -15.55 29.89
N ASN A 388 -20.75 -15.90 31.12
CA ASN A 388 -20.29 -15.22 32.32
C ASN A 388 -18.85 -15.57 32.71
N ASP A 389 -18.42 -16.77 32.38
CA ASP A 389 -17.10 -17.30 32.67
C ASP A 389 -16.47 -17.82 31.38
N ASN A 390 -15.15 -18.01 31.40
CA ASN A 390 -14.43 -18.53 30.23
C ASN A 390 -14.95 -19.94 29.89
N PRO A 391 -15.64 -20.11 28.74
CA PRO A 391 -16.29 -21.38 28.40
C PRO A 391 -15.26 -22.51 28.19
N TYR A 392 -14.00 -22.16 27.87
CA TYR A 392 -12.91 -23.13 27.70
C TYR A 392 -12.46 -23.77 29.01
N ASN A 393 -12.94 -23.28 30.16
CA ASN A 393 -12.76 -23.97 31.43
C ASN A 393 -13.66 -25.23 31.54
N TYR A 394 -14.70 -25.30 30.72
CA TYR A 394 -15.74 -26.35 30.79
C TYR A 394 -15.69 -27.29 29.59
N THR A 395 -15.40 -26.75 28.40
CA THR A 395 -15.42 -27.47 27.12
C THR A 395 -14.44 -26.91 26.11
N ASN A 396 -14.04 -27.74 25.14
CA ASN A 396 -13.24 -27.31 23.99
C ASN A 396 -14.07 -26.78 22.80
N ASN A 397 -15.39 -26.99 22.81
CA ASN A 397 -16.27 -26.58 21.73
C ASN A 397 -17.52 -25.83 22.26
N PRO A 398 -17.37 -24.59 22.72
CA PRO A 398 -18.42 -23.84 23.42
C PRO A 398 -19.72 -23.60 22.65
N LEU A 399 -19.72 -23.78 21.32
CA LEU A 399 -20.90 -23.61 20.47
C LEU A 399 -21.60 -24.94 20.09
N ALA A 400 -21.05 -26.08 20.50
CA ALA A 400 -21.73 -27.37 20.28
C ALA A 400 -23.00 -27.48 21.13
N LYS A 401 -24.05 -28.01 20.53
CA LYS A 401 -25.39 -28.09 21.18
C LYS A 401 -25.38 -28.76 22.56
N GLU A 402 -24.60 -29.84 22.69
CA GLU A 402 -24.47 -30.59 23.94
C GLU A 402 -23.69 -29.76 24.99
N ASP A 403 -22.65 -29.04 24.55
CA ASP A 403 -21.82 -28.22 25.42
C ASP A 403 -22.55 -26.93 25.85
N LEU A 404 -23.38 -26.34 24.99
CA LEU A 404 -24.25 -25.22 25.36
C LEU A 404 -25.23 -25.59 26.47
N GLU A 405 -25.82 -26.79 26.44
CA GLU A 405 -26.70 -27.26 27.52
C GLU A 405 -25.94 -27.49 28.81
N MET A 406 -24.72 -28.01 28.74
CA MET A 406 -23.86 -28.16 29.91
C MET A 406 -23.47 -26.80 30.51
N LEU A 407 -23.11 -25.82 29.67
CA LEU A 407 -22.78 -24.44 30.06
C LEU A 407 -24.00 -23.74 30.68
N ARG A 408 -25.20 -24.01 30.18
CA ARG A 408 -26.46 -23.54 30.73
C ARG A 408 -26.69 -24.10 32.12
N GLN A 409 -26.56 -25.42 32.30
CA GLN A 409 -26.74 -26.07 33.59
C GLN A 409 -25.75 -25.59 34.66
N ASN A 410 -24.55 -25.18 34.23
CA ASN A 410 -23.54 -24.58 35.12
C ASN A 410 -23.76 -23.05 35.35
N GLY A 411 -24.81 -22.45 34.78
CA GLY A 411 -25.08 -21.00 34.91
C GLY A 411 -24.09 -20.11 34.18
N ALA A 412 -23.23 -20.66 33.34
CA ALA A 412 -22.22 -19.91 32.58
C ALA A 412 -22.80 -19.27 31.32
N LEU A 413 -23.86 -19.86 30.72
CA LEU A 413 -24.45 -19.36 29.47
C LEU A 413 -25.42 -18.20 29.74
N VAL A 414 -25.27 -17.09 29.04
CA VAL A 414 -26.09 -15.88 29.15
C VAL A 414 -27.11 -15.80 28.03
N ASN A 415 -26.65 -15.87 26.80
CA ASN A 415 -27.51 -15.86 25.61
C ASN A 415 -26.92 -16.66 24.47
N THR A 416 -27.79 -17.02 23.53
CA THR A 416 -27.39 -17.49 22.18
C THR A 416 -28.11 -16.70 21.13
N GLN A 417 -27.46 -16.52 19.98
CA GLN A 417 -28.02 -15.82 18.86
C GLN A 417 -27.66 -16.55 17.56
N ASP A 418 -28.69 -16.90 16.79
CA ASP A 418 -28.59 -17.40 15.44
C ASP A 418 -29.04 -16.30 14.48
N ASN A 419 -28.24 -16.07 13.46
CA ASN A 419 -28.48 -15.00 12.50
C ASN A 419 -28.18 -15.47 11.09
N ASP A 420 -29.22 -15.51 10.25
CA ASP A 420 -29.13 -15.81 8.82
C ASP A 420 -29.48 -14.57 8.01
N GLY A 421 -28.72 -14.30 6.95
CA GLY A 421 -28.91 -13.09 6.19
C GLY A 421 -28.56 -13.21 4.72
N ILE A 422 -29.34 -12.53 3.90
CA ILE A 422 -29.09 -12.37 2.48
C ILE A 422 -28.98 -10.89 2.17
N THR A 423 -28.00 -10.52 1.34
CA THR A 423 -27.83 -9.13 0.92
C THR A 423 -27.64 -9.05 -0.59
N TYR A 424 -28.16 -7.99 -1.17
CA TYR A 424 -27.85 -7.56 -2.52
C TYR A 424 -27.55 -6.07 -2.53
N GLY A 425 -26.57 -5.67 -3.32
CA GLY A 425 -26.24 -4.27 -3.53
C GLY A 425 -25.94 -3.97 -4.99
N GLU A 426 -26.47 -2.85 -5.48
CA GLU A 426 -26.14 -2.29 -6.77
C GLU A 426 -25.60 -0.86 -6.56
N LYS A 427 -24.54 -0.48 -7.26
CA LYS A 427 -23.95 0.85 -7.17
C LYS A 427 -23.50 1.37 -8.51
N LYS A 428 -23.93 2.57 -8.83
CA LYS A 428 -23.52 3.36 -9.99
C LYS A 428 -22.82 4.63 -9.50
N SER A 429 -21.67 4.95 -10.05
CA SER A 429 -21.03 6.23 -9.75
C SER A 429 -20.30 6.80 -10.96
N VAL A 430 -20.39 8.13 -11.10
CA VAL A 430 -19.70 8.90 -12.14
C VAL A 430 -19.06 10.12 -11.47
N GLY A 431 -17.84 10.42 -11.87
CA GLY A 431 -17.11 11.58 -11.39
C GLY A 431 -16.28 12.20 -12.50
N ALA A 432 -15.96 13.46 -12.36
CA ALA A 432 -15.03 14.14 -13.23
C ALA A 432 -14.30 15.26 -12.48
N MET A 433 -13.03 15.46 -12.82
CA MET A 433 -12.21 16.58 -12.37
C MET A 433 -11.67 17.33 -13.56
N LEU A 434 -11.81 18.66 -13.53
CA LEU A 434 -11.19 19.58 -14.47
C LEU A 434 -10.27 20.53 -13.70
N GLN A 435 -8.99 20.62 -14.11
CA GLN A 435 -8.04 21.55 -13.53
C GLN A 435 -7.36 22.35 -14.64
N ILE A 436 -7.34 23.65 -14.49
CA ILE A 436 -6.67 24.58 -15.40
C ILE A 436 -5.68 25.38 -14.59
N ASN A 437 -4.42 25.28 -14.94
CA ASN A 437 -3.34 26.08 -14.36
C ASN A 437 -2.81 27.06 -15.39
N ARG A 438 -2.64 28.33 -15.01
CA ARG A 438 -2.05 29.38 -15.83
C ARG A 438 -0.91 30.04 -15.06
N LYS A 439 0.30 29.96 -15.60
CA LYS A 439 1.42 30.79 -15.16
C LYS A 439 1.19 32.21 -15.67
N LEU A 440 1.29 33.18 -14.79
CA LEU A 440 1.05 34.60 -15.11
C LEU A 440 2.32 35.35 -15.46
N ASN A 441 3.47 34.87 -14.97
CA ASN A 441 4.80 35.40 -15.34
C ASN A 441 5.89 34.34 -15.16
N SER A 442 7.13 34.73 -15.50
CA SER A 442 8.31 33.88 -15.37
C SER A 442 8.80 33.73 -13.92
N ASN A 443 8.36 34.55 -12.98
CA ASN A 443 8.86 34.59 -11.59
C ASN A 443 8.09 33.67 -10.63
N GLY A 444 7.12 32.86 -11.14
CA GLY A 444 6.38 31.89 -10.31
C GLY A 444 4.98 32.30 -9.89
N ARG A 445 4.51 33.49 -10.36
CA ARG A 445 3.12 33.87 -10.17
C ARG A 445 2.23 32.94 -11.01
N ASN A 446 1.27 32.29 -10.37
CA ASN A 446 0.34 31.39 -11.08
C ASN A 446 -1.05 31.43 -10.46
N PHE A 447 -2.02 31.04 -11.28
CA PHE A 447 -3.42 30.84 -10.88
C PHE A 447 -3.88 29.47 -11.33
N THR A 448 -4.55 28.74 -10.44
CA THR A 448 -5.13 27.44 -10.73
C THR A 448 -6.61 27.45 -10.40
N LEU A 449 -7.42 27.00 -11.35
CA LEU A 449 -8.83 26.72 -11.17
C LEU A 449 -9.05 25.22 -11.25
N ARG A 450 -9.72 24.65 -10.26
CA ARG A 450 -10.07 23.22 -10.21
C ARG A 450 -11.55 23.06 -9.86
N GLY A 451 -12.23 22.23 -10.64
CA GLY A 451 -13.59 21.80 -10.39
C GLY A 451 -13.67 20.28 -10.33
N ASP A 452 -14.35 19.73 -9.33
CA ASP A 452 -14.64 18.31 -9.22
C ASP A 452 -16.14 18.11 -9.07
N VAL A 453 -16.68 17.10 -9.76
CA VAL A 453 -18.08 16.68 -9.65
C VAL A 453 -18.11 15.17 -9.39
N LYS A 454 -19.04 14.72 -8.55
CA LYS A 454 -19.26 13.31 -8.27
C LYS A 454 -20.74 13.05 -8.05
N TRP A 455 -21.24 12.00 -8.69
CA TRP A 455 -22.56 11.47 -8.49
C TRP A 455 -22.48 9.97 -8.20
N SER A 456 -23.32 9.47 -7.29
CA SER A 456 -23.48 8.05 -7.05
C SER A 456 -24.90 7.73 -6.65
N ASP A 457 -25.40 6.64 -7.18
CA ASP A 457 -26.69 6.03 -6.85
C ASP A 457 -26.42 4.58 -6.44
N SER A 458 -26.98 4.16 -5.34
CA SER A 458 -26.85 2.80 -4.84
C SER A 458 -28.15 2.31 -4.25
N GLU A 459 -28.45 1.06 -4.51
CA GLU A 459 -29.56 0.34 -3.93
C GLU A 459 -29.01 -0.84 -3.14
N SER A 460 -29.50 -0.99 -1.92
CA SER A 460 -29.14 -2.13 -1.06
C SER A 460 -30.41 -2.77 -0.57
N THR A 461 -30.49 -4.09 -0.74
CA THR A 461 -31.56 -4.95 -0.26
C THR A 461 -30.96 -5.94 0.73
N SER A 462 -31.61 -6.14 1.85
CA SER A 462 -31.23 -7.17 2.83
C SER A 462 -32.43 -7.87 3.41
N PHE A 463 -32.30 -9.16 3.60
CA PHE A 463 -33.23 -9.98 4.38
C PHE A 463 -32.46 -10.62 5.53
N SER A 464 -32.94 -10.51 6.76
CA SER A 464 -32.29 -11.07 7.95
C SER A 464 -33.29 -11.81 8.81
N LEU A 465 -32.91 -12.99 9.27
CA LEU A 465 -33.57 -13.81 10.27
C LEU A 465 -32.67 -13.86 11.48
N GLN A 466 -33.16 -13.43 12.63
CA GLN A 466 -32.40 -13.41 13.88
C GLN A 466 -33.22 -14.03 14.99
N ASN A 467 -32.69 -15.04 15.63
CA ASN A 467 -33.25 -15.68 16.82
C ASN A 467 -32.31 -15.46 18.00
N VAL A 468 -32.82 -14.92 19.08
CA VAL A 468 -32.09 -14.72 20.34
C VAL A 468 -32.79 -15.46 21.45
N ARG A 469 -31.99 -16.20 22.23
CA ARG A 469 -32.45 -16.85 23.47
C ARG A 469 -31.64 -16.34 24.65
N LEU A 470 -32.38 -15.87 25.68
CA LEU A 470 -31.84 -15.35 26.92
C LEU A 470 -32.03 -16.37 28.01
N TYR A 471 -30.96 -16.86 28.63
CA TYR A 471 -31.01 -17.93 29.63
C TYR A 471 -31.07 -17.40 31.07
N GLN A 472 -30.89 -16.11 31.24
CA GLN A 472 -30.97 -15.43 32.54
C GLN A 472 -32.22 -14.57 32.69
N VAL A 473 -33.09 -14.54 31.67
CA VAL A 473 -34.36 -13.81 31.65
C VAL A 473 -35.48 -14.82 31.40
N LEU A 474 -36.35 -14.99 32.35
CA LEU A 474 -37.49 -15.87 32.20
C LEU A 474 -38.68 -15.12 31.59
N ASN A 475 -39.44 -15.80 30.75
CA ASN A 475 -40.69 -15.29 30.23
C ASN A 475 -41.85 -15.49 31.26
N SER A 476 -43.07 -15.07 30.93
CA SER A 476 -44.24 -15.20 31.76
C SER A 476 -44.65 -16.65 32.10
N MET A 477 -44.08 -17.64 31.42
CA MET A 477 -44.28 -19.07 31.62
C MET A 477 -43.10 -19.75 32.35
N ASP A 478 -42.25 -18.98 32.99
CA ASP A 478 -41.06 -19.46 33.74
C ASP A 478 -40.06 -20.29 32.89
N SER A 479 -40.00 -20.00 31.61
CA SER A 479 -39.05 -20.56 30.64
C SER A 479 -38.13 -19.47 30.06
N ASP A 480 -37.02 -19.89 29.42
CA ASP A 480 -36.06 -18.94 28.81
C ASP A 480 -36.76 -17.98 27.86
N SER A 481 -36.42 -16.69 27.96
CA SER A 481 -36.99 -15.67 27.07
C SER A 481 -36.39 -15.79 25.67
N THR A 482 -37.25 -15.79 24.68
CA THR A 482 -36.83 -15.83 23.27
C THR A 482 -37.49 -14.70 22.49
N TYR A 483 -36.77 -14.13 21.55
CA TYR A 483 -37.34 -13.19 20.59
C TYR A 483 -36.73 -13.36 19.21
N GLN A 484 -37.51 -12.96 18.20
CA GLN A 484 -37.13 -13.00 16.82
C GLN A 484 -37.18 -11.58 16.22
N THR A 485 -36.23 -11.29 15.32
CA THR A 485 -36.29 -10.10 14.46
C THR A 485 -36.07 -10.54 13.02
N ASN A 486 -37.15 -10.63 12.25
CA ASN A 486 -37.15 -11.09 10.87
C ASN A 486 -37.48 -9.89 9.98
N ARG A 487 -36.48 -9.40 9.21
CA ARG A 487 -36.61 -8.10 8.54
C ARG A 487 -36.18 -8.15 7.10
N TYR A 488 -36.94 -7.44 6.26
CA TYR A 488 -36.57 -7.12 4.88
C TYR A 488 -36.38 -5.63 4.76
N ASN A 489 -35.19 -5.21 4.28
CA ASN A 489 -34.87 -3.79 4.15
C ASN A 489 -34.56 -3.44 2.69
N LEU A 490 -35.15 -2.35 2.24
CA LEU A 490 -34.82 -1.68 0.98
C LEU A 490 -34.19 -0.32 1.31
N MET A 491 -32.99 -0.05 0.78
CA MET A 491 -32.27 1.17 1.10
C MET A 491 -31.64 1.81 -0.15
N PRO A 492 -32.45 2.54 -0.95
CA PRO A 492 -31.90 3.40 -2.00
C PRO A 492 -31.15 4.59 -1.40
N THR A 493 -29.96 4.88 -1.93
CA THR A 493 -29.13 5.99 -1.49
C THR A 493 -28.59 6.75 -2.68
N ARG A 494 -28.82 8.07 -2.72
CA ARG A 494 -28.33 8.96 -3.77
C ARG A 494 -27.43 10.02 -3.19
N ASN A 495 -26.22 10.14 -3.77
CA ASN A 495 -25.25 11.13 -3.34
C ASN A 495 -24.76 11.93 -4.55
N TRP A 496 -24.58 13.23 -4.39
CA TRP A 496 -23.86 14.05 -5.36
C TRP A 496 -23.10 15.19 -4.67
N SER A 497 -22.00 15.56 -5.24
CA SER A 497 -21.18 16.65 -4.73
C SER A 497 -20.44 17.36 -5.85
N TYR A 498 -20.19 18.64 -5.64
CA TYR A 498 -19.25 19.39 -6.46
C TYR A 498 -18.39 20.29 -5.59
N ASN A 499 -17.21 20.60 -6.08
CA ASN A 499 -16.35 21.62 -5.51
C ASN A 499 -15.71 22.48 -6.60
N LEU A 500 -15.46 23.74 -6.26
CA LEU A 500 -14.75 24.68 -7.10
C LEU A 500 -13.67 25.34 -6.25
N GLN A 501 -12.42 25.26 -6.70
CA GLN A 501 -11.24 25.76 -6.00
C GLN A 501 -10.47 26.72 -6.90
N GLY A 502 -10.19 27.93 -6.39
CA GLY A 502 -9.25 28.87 -6.95
C GLY A 502 -8.00 28.95 -6.07
N THR A 503 -6.82 28.85 -6.65
CA THR A 503 -5.55 28.97 -5.93
C THR A 503 -4.67 29.99 -6.63
N TYR A 504 -4.18 30.99 -5.89
CA TYR A 504 -3.27 32.00 -6.37
C TYR A 504 -1.95 31.94 -5.61
N SER A 505 -0.84 31.99 -6.33
CA SER A 505 0.51 31.99 -5.75
C SER A 505 1.26 33.23 -6.19
N GLU A 506 1.75 34.01 -5.21
CA GLU A 506 2.53 35.22 -5.38
C GLU A 506 3.97 35.02 -4.89
N PRO A 507 4.99 35.20 -5.73
CA PRO A 507 6.38 35.26 -5.30
C PRO A 507 6.65 36.60 -4.61
N ILE A 508 6.89 36.58 -3.28
CA ILE A 508 7.15 37.78 -2.48
C ILE A 508 8.65 38.05 -2.34
N ALA A 509 9.49 37.03 -2.47
CA ALA A 509 10.95 37.13 -2.54
C ALA A 509 11.53 35.93 -3.29
N LYS A 510 12.82 35.95 -3.62
CA LYS A 510 13.50 34.83 -4.28
C LYS A 510 13.33 33.55 -3.46
N GLY A 511 12.61 32.57 -4.01
CA GLY A 511 12.30 31.30 -3.34
C GLY A 511 11.36 31.43 -2.12
N VAL A 512 10.60 32.53 -2.00
CA VAL A 512 9.55 32.69 -1.00
C VAL A 512 8.23 33.04 -1.69
N TYR A 513 7.20 32.26 -1.40
CA TYR A 513 5.90 32.36 -2.04
C TYR A 513 4.80 32.49 -0.98
N LEU A 514 3.82 33.33 -1.24
CA LEU A 514 2.58 33.40 -0.48
C LEU A 514 1.47 32.80 -1.34
N GLN A 515 0.77 31.82 -0.82
CA GLN A 515 -0.32 31.15 -1.52
C GLN A 515 -1.63 31.42 -0.81
N LEU A 516 -2.64 31.81 -1.57
CA LEU A 516 -4.02 31.91 -1.12
C LEU A 516 -4.85 30.92 -1.93
N SER A 517 -5.61 30.05 -1.23
CA SER A 517 -6.54 29.13 -1.86
C SER A 517 -7.92 29.32 -1.24
N TYR A 518 -8.93 29.36 -2.09
CA TYR A 518 -10.33 29.32 -1.68
C TYR A 518 -11.03 28.19 -2.41
N LYS A 519 -11.76 27.33 -1.64
CA LYS A 519 -12.54 26.23 -2.18
C LYS A 519 -13.95 26.27 -1.59
N TYR A 520 -14.91 26.21 -2.48
CA TYR A 520 -16.30 25.98 -2.13
C TYR A 520 -16.67 24.53 -2.45
N LYS A 521 -17.28 23.84 -1.48
CA LYS A 521 -17.73 22.45 -1.64
C LYS A 521 -19.19 22.34 -1.20
N TYR A 522 -19.98 21.71 -2.05
CA TYR A 522 -21.34 21.27 -1.74
C TYR A 522 -21.42 19.75 -1.79
N SER A 523 -22.09 19.14 -0.85
CA SER A 523 -22.45 17.72 -0.89
C SER A 523 -23.88 17.49 -0.45
N TYR A 524 -24.54 16.58 -1.14
CA TYR A 524 -25.89 16.11 -0.90
C TYR A 524 -25.89 14.61 -0.77
N SER A 525 -26.59 14.10 0.24
CA SER A 525 -26.83 12.68 0.46
C SER A 525 -28.29 12.49 0.84
N LYS A 526 -28.95 11.56 0.18
CA LYS A 526 -30.31 11.13 0.51
C LYS A 526 -30.33 9.61 0.64
N SER A 527 -30.92 9.11 1.71
CA SER A 527 -31.12 7.70 1.96
C SER A 527 -32.53 7.46 2.51
N ASP A 528 -33.27 6.58 1.84
CA ASP A 528 -34.62 6.22 2.20
C ASP A 528 -34.65 4.70 2.50
N ARG A 529 -34.52 4.29 3.77
CA ARG A 529 -34.61 2.91 4.18
C ARG A 529 -36.08 2.58 4.51
N SER A 530 -36.65 1.60 3.81
CA SER A 530 -37.93 0.96 4.16
C SER A 530 -37.60 -0.37 4.83
N THR A 531 -38.10 -0.59 6.03
CA THR A 531 -37.98 -1.82 6.80
C THR A 531 -39.32 -2.48 6.92
N TYR A 532 -39.40 -3.72 6.49
CA TYR A 532 -40.57 -4.59 6.62
C TYR A 532 -40.29 -5.61 7.72
N ASP A 533 -41.14 -5.66 8.74
CA ASP A 533 -40.98 -6.54 9.88
C ASP A 533 -41.90 -7.76 9.80
N PHE A 534 -41.28 -8.93 9.84
CA PHE A 534 -41.94 -10.22 9.80
C PHE A 534 -41.81 -11.00 11.10
N SER A 535 -41.50 -10.35 12.20
CA SER A 535 -41.34 -11.02 13.52
C SER A 535 -42.61 -11.72 14.01
N HIS A 536 -43.75 -11.35 13.46
CA HIS A 536 -45.08 -11.98 13.77
C HIS A 536 -45.47 -13.07 12.75
N VAL A 537 -44.65 -13.32 11.72
CA VAL A 537 -44.93 -14.36 10.73
C VAL A 537 -44.41 -15.72 11.29
N GLY A 538 -45.22 -16.76 11.13
CA GLY A 538 -44.83 -18.09 11.65
C GLY A 538 -43.54 -18.66 11.05
N ASP A 539 -42.76 -19.34 11.85
CA ASP A 539 -41.40 -19.82 11.51
C ASP A 539 -41.34 -20.64 10.23
N GLY A 540 -42.34 -21.48 9.95
CA GLY A 540 -42.35 -22.32 8.75
C GLY A 540 -42.42 -21.55 7.44
N MET A 541 -42.74 -20.25 7.45
CA MET A 541 -42.72 -19.39 6.28
C MET A 541 -41.29 -19.05 5.85
N PHE A 542 -40.30 -19.14 6.74
CA PHE A 542 -38.93 -18.81 6.48
C PHE A 542 -38.11 -19.99 5.94
N ASP A 543 -38.72 -21.20 5.87
CA ASP A 543 -38.03 -22.37 5.32
C ASP A 543 -37.51 -22.13 3.91
N GLY A 544 -36.22 -22.34 3.73
CA GLY A 544 -35.53 -22.18 2.45
C GLY A 544 -35.21 -20.73 2.05
N VAL A 545 -35.49 -19.72 2.90
CA VAL A 545 -35.27 -18.31 2.52
C VAL A 545 -33.78 -17.96 2.49
N CYS A 546 -33.00 -18.31 3.51
CA CYS A 546 -31.58 -17.99 3.58
C CYS A 546 -30.67 -19.12 3.06
N THR A 547 -31.05 -19.80 2.01
CA THR A 547 -30.32 -20.95 1.41
C THR A 547 -29.55 -20.59 0.15
N ALA A 548 -29.91 -19.50 -0.54
CA ALA A 548 -29.27 -19.06 -1.76
C ALA A 548 -29.29 -17.54 -1.88
N TYR A 549 -28.47 -17.01 -2.78
CA TYR A 549 -28.47 -15.57 -3.08
C TYR A 549 -29.86 -15.14 -3.57
N ARG A 550 -30.40 -14.06 -3.01
CA ARG A 550 -31.69 -13.44 -3.37
C ARG A 550 -32.90 -14.35 -3.21
N SER A 551 -32.80 -15.38 -2.35
CA SER A 551 -33.92 -16.33 -2.13
C SER A 551 -35.12 -15.72 -1.38
N TRP A 552 -35.08 -14.42 -1.01
CA TRP A 552 -36.26 -13.71 -0.47
C TRP A 552 -37.44 -13.63 -1.45
N ASP A 553 -37.21 -13.68 -2.77
CA ASP A 553 -38.30 -13.64 -3.75
C ASP A 553 -39.30 -14.79 -3.54
N SER A 554 -38.83 -15.97 -3.18
CA SER A 554 -39.69 -17.12 -2.86
C SER A 554 -40.51 -16.92 -1.59
N PHE A 555 -39.99 -16.19 -0.62
CA PHE A 555 -40.67 -15.81 0.61
C PHE A 555 -41.71 -14.74 0.32
N LEU A 556 -41.34 -13.64 -0.35
CA LEU A 556 -42.22 -12.52 -0.67
C LEU A 556 -43.43 -12.97 -1.47
N SER A 557 -43.26 -13.97 -2.37
CA SER A 557 -44.38 -14.51 -3.16
C SER A 557 -45.39 -15.38 -2.35
N ARG A 558 -45.00 -15.81 -1.14
CA ARG A 558 -45.85 -16.61 -0.23
C ARG A 558 -46.57 -15.78 0.84
N LEU A 559 -46.31 -14.47 0.91
CA LEU A 559 -46.95 -13.58 1.87
C LEU A 559 -48.46 -13.61 1.68
N GLU A 560 -49.22 -13.66 2.78
CA GLU A 560 -50.68 -13.64 2.78
C GLU A 560 -51.23 -12.24 2.51
N LEU A 561 -50.52 -11.21 2.93
CA LEU A 561 -50.85 -9.80 2.74
C LEU A 561 -49.84 -9.13 1.78
N PRO A 562 -50.21 -8.02 1.14
CA PRO A 562 -49.28 -7.19 0.38
C PRO A 562 -48.09 -6.76 1.24
N LEU A 563 -46.91 -6.63 0.62
CA LEU A 563 -45.67 -6.29 1.34
C LEU A 563 -45.79 -4.99 2.16
N GLU A 564 -46.57 -4.01 1.67
CA GLU A 564 -46.80 -2.73 2.31
C GLU A 564 -47.42 -2.84 3.71
N GLU A 565 -48.19 -3.91 3.97
CA GLU A 565 -48.81 -4.14 5.29
C GLU A 565 -47.81 -4.56 6.36
N TYR A 566 -46.64 -5.01 5.97
CA TYR A 566 -45.54 -5.35 6.88
C TYR A 566 -44.56 -4.19 7.07
N LEU A 567 -44.84 -3.00 6.47
CA LEU A 567 -43.98 -1.84 6.60
C LEU A 567 -43.99 -1.32 8.04
N ASP A 568 -42.82 -1.37 8.66
CA ASP A 568 -42.60 -0.78 9.97
C ASP A 568 -42.10 0.67 9.81
N ASN A 569 -42.93 1.63 10.17
CA ASN A 569 -42.61 3.05 10.04
C ASN A 569 -41.58 3.52 11.08
N ASP A 570 -41.51 2.89 12.24
CA ASP A 570 -40.58 3.25 13.30
C ASP A 570 -39.16 2.76 12.93
N LEU A 571 -39.04 1.57 12.38
CA LEU A 571 -37.78 1.03 11.90
C LEU A 571 -37.39 1.61 10.52
N SER A 572 -38.31 2.16 9.77
CA SER A 572 -38.04 2.82 8.50
C SER A 572 -37.37 4.19 8.73
N ARG A 573 -36.42 4.54 7.85
CA ARG A 573 -35.65 5.76 8.03
C ARG A 573 -35.49 6.51 6.73
N ARG A 574 -35.98 7.73 6.69
CA ARG A 574 -35.71 8.67 5.62
C ARG A 574 -34.72 9.73 6.09
N SER A 575 -33.67 9.98 5.35
CA SER A 575 -32.69 11.00 5.71
C SER A 575 -32.19 11.78 4.50
N GLU A 576 -32.01 13.07 4.69
CA GLU A 576 -31.48 14.01 3.71
C GLU A 576 -30.41 14.89 4.38
N TYR A 577 -29.22 14.95 3.79
CA TYR A 577 -28.09 15.67 4.34
C TYR A 577 -27.43 16.57 3.29
N LYS A 578 -27.42 17.88 3.57
CA LYS A 578 -26.80 18.92 2.74
C LYS A 578 -25.65 19.56 3.49
N THR A 579 -24.49 19.66 2.88
CA THR A 579 -23.32 20.31 3.48
C THR A 579 -22.73 21.35 2.54
N TYR A 580 -22.56 22.55 3.06
CA TYR A 580 -21.93 23.70 2.42
C TYR A 580 -20.62 23.99 3.15
N THR A 581 -19.50 23.89 2.47
CA THR A 581 -18.18 24.10 3.09
C THR A 581 -17.40 25.14 2.32
N HIS A 582 -16.87 26.13 3.03
CA HIS A 582 -15.95 27.13 2.52
C HIS A 582 -14.56 26.88 3.12
N GLU A 583 -13.56 26.64 2.29
CA GLU A 583 -12.19 26.41 2.76
C GLU A 583 -11.32 27.57 2.29
N THR A 584 -10.78 28.33 3.22
CA THR A 584 -9.81 29.40 2.93
C THR A 584 -8.47 29.00 3.52
N GLN A 585 -7.45 28.89 2.70
CA GLN A 585 -6.11 28.50 3.12
C GLN A 585 -5.09 29.58 2.76
N LEU A 586 -4.31 29.98 3.74
CA LEU A 586 -3.13 30.82 3.55
C LEU A 586 -1.89 30.01 3.88
N MET A 587 -0.91 30.04 2.96
CA MET A 587 0.36 29.29 3.13
C MET A 587 1.54 30.15 2.74
N LEU A 588 2.53 30.22 3.61
CA LEU A 588 3.87 30.75 3.33
C LEU A 588 4.81 29.61 3.03
N ARG A 589 5.52 29.71 1.92
CA ARG A 589 6.46 28.70 1.47
C ARG A 589 7.83 29.31 1.25
N MET A 590 8.85 28.71 1.86
CA MET A 590 10.25 29.07 1.67
C MET A 590 11.00 27.87 1.07
N ASN A 591 11.62 28.09 -0.10
CA ASN A 591 12.40 27.08 -0.81
C ASN A 591 13.86 27.56 -0.94
N ARG A 592 14.79 26.87 -0.27
CA ARG A 592 16.22 27.12 -0.27
C ARG A 592 16.98 25.86 -0.70
N GLN A 593 18.24 25.96 -1.01
CA GLN A 593 19.05 24.82 -1.48
C GLN A 593 19.09 23.66 -0.48
N LYS A 594 19.20 23.95 0.82
CA LYS A 594 19.29 22.94 1.89
C LYS A 594 17.99 22.68 2.62
N TYR A 595 17.03 23.59 2.57
CA TYR A 595 15.77 23.39 3.27
C TYR A 595 14.57 23.95 2.52
N ARG A 596 13.43 23.34 2.78
CA ARG A 596 12.11 23.80 2.42
C ARG A 596 11.23 23.88 3.66
N LEU A 597 10.51 24.96 3.80
CA LEU A 597 9.57 25.20 4.88
C LEU A 597 8.27 25.70 4.29
N ASP A 598 7.17 24.97 4.56
CA ASP A 598 5.82 25.38 4.22
C ASP A 598 5.04 25.50 5.53
N VAL A 599 4.48 26.68 5.82
CA VAL A 599 3.67 26.97 7.01
C VAL A 599 2.36 27.57 6.57
N GLY A 600 1.27 27.01 7.03
CA GLY A 600 -0.04 27.47 6.64
C GLY A 600 -1.16 27.22 7.64
N MET A 601 -2.26 27.92 7.43
CA MET A 601 -3.50 27.76 8.18
C MET A 601 -4.66 27.67 7.20
N MET A 602 -5.54 26.68 7.41
CA MET A 602 -6.80 26.58 6.72
C MET A 602 -7.94 26.83 7.70
N LEU A 603 -8.86 27.71 7.31
CA LEU A 603 -10.14 27.93 7.97
C LEU A 603 -11.23 27.31 7.11
N GLN A 604 -12.15 26.59 7.74
CA GLN A 604 -13.19 25.83 7.06
C GLN A 604 -14.56 26.03 7.74
N PRO A 605 -15.23 27.17 7.51
CA PRO A 605 -16.62 27.33 7.86
C PRO A 605 -17.48 26.31 7.11
N GLN A 606 -18.35 25.62 7.85
CA GLN A 606 -19.24 24.60 7.32
C GLN A 606 -20.65 24.79 7.87
N ARG A 607 -21.63 24.77 6.99
CA ARG A 607 -23.04 24.67 7.31
C ARG A 607 -23.56 23.32 6.87
N SER A 608 -24.14 22.56 7.79
CA SER A 608 -24.76 21.28 7.55
C SER A 608 -26.24 21.37 7.88
N HIS A 609 -27.07 20.92 6.95
CA HIS A 609 -28.52 20.82 7.13
C HIS A 609 -28.91 19.35 7.02
N TYR A 610 -29.57 18.85 8.04
CA TYR A 610 -29.94 17.44 8.17
C TYR A 610 -31.43 17.34 8.46
N ILE A 611 -32.12 16.56 7.65
CA ILE A 611 -33.55 16.23 7.81
C ILE A 611 -33.63 14.73 7.95
N GLN A 612 -34.34 14.24 8.95
CA GLN A 612 -34.57 12.82 9.17
C GLN A 612 -35.96 12.57 9.77
N ASP A 613 -36.60 11.51 9.25
CA ASP A 613 -37.74 10.85 9.86
C ASP A 613 -37.30 9.45 10.32
N TYR A 614 -37.38 9.18 11.62
CA TYR A 614 -36.93 7.91 12.21
C TYR A 614 -37.53 7.72 13.62
N PHE A 615 -38.04 6.55 13.92
CA PHE A 615 -38.78 6.24 15.18
C PHE A 615 -39.89 7.27 15.51
N GLY A 616 -40.72 7.62 14.50
CA GLY A 616 -41.74 8.61 14.68
C GLY A 616 -41.26 10.05 14.94
N VAL A 617 -39.96 10.27 14.99
CA VAL A 617 -39.34 11.59 15.25
C VAL A 617 -38.91 12.25 13.97
N HIS A 618 -39.55 13.40 13.66
CA HIS A 618 -39.09 14.29 12.60
C HIS A 618 -38.02 15.24 13.13
N THR A 619 -36.83 15.20 12.53
CA THR A 619 -35.73 16.09 12.86
C THR A 619 -35.36 16.96 11.66
N ASP A 620 -35.38 18.26 11.83
CA ASP A 620 -34.86 19.26 10.88
C ASP A 620 -33.84 20.12 11.62
N THR A 621 -32.59 19.96 11.33
CA THR A 621 -31.49 20.57 12.11
C THR A 621 -30.45 21.21 11.20
N VAL A 622 -30.03 22.42 11.53
CA VAL A 622 -28.96 23.16 10.89
C VAL A 622 -27.80 23.35 11.88
N ARG A 623 -26.62 22.93 11.50
CA ARG A 623 -25.42 23.11 12.30
C ARG A 623 -24.40 23.95 11.53
N ASN A 624 -23.90 25.01 12.19
CA ASN A 624 -22.83 25.88 11.69
C ASN A 624 -21.59 25.63 12.54
N VAL A 625 -20.45 25.34 11.90
CA VAL A 625 -19.18 25.10 12.58
C VAL A 625 -18.05 25.75 11.81
N VAL A 626 -16.98 26.10 12.52
CA VAL A 626 -15.73 26.58 11.90
C VAL A 626 -14.62 25.64 12.32
N ASN A 627 -14.10 24.93 11.35
CA ASN A 627 -12.93 24.06 11.54
C ASN A 627 -11.66 24.85 11.19
N TRP A 628 -10.55 24.46 11.79
CA TRP A 628 -9.25 25.01 11.48
C TRP A 628 -8.20 23.92 11.39
N SER A 629 -7.20 24.11 10.53
CA SER A 629 -6.19 23.11 10.27
C SER A 629 -4.83 23.79 10.03
N PRO A 630 -3.99 23.90 11.07
CA PRO A 630 -2.63 24.37 10.93
C PRO A 630 -1.77 23.28 10.29
N THR A 631 -0.85 23.68 9.42
CA THR A 631 0.05 22.80 8.71
C THR A 631 1.48 23.35 8.74
N LEU A 632 2.44 22.49 9.03
CA LEU A 632 3.87 22.79 8.92
C LEU A 632 4.55 21.61 8.23
N ASN A 633 5.23 21.87 7.12
CA ASN A 633 6.09 20.91 6.44
C ASN A 633 7.49 21.47 6.40
N PHE A 634 8.41 20.81 7.07
CA PHE A 634 9.82 21.18 7.08
C PHE A 634 10.64 20.01 6.51
N ARG A 635 11.49 20.35 5.55
CA ARG A 635 12.44 19.41 4.97
C ARG A 635 13.82 20.01 5.02
N TYR A 636 14.78 19.27 5.56
CA TYR A 636 16.18 19.62 5.57
C TYR A 636 17.01 18.56 4.86
N ARG A 637 17.85 18.98 3.94
CA ARG A 637 18.76 18.13 3.19
C ARG A 637 20.18 18.36 3.72
N PHE A 638 20.73 17.39 4.42
CA PHE A 638 22.10 17.43 4.92
C PHE A 638 23.08 17.37 3.75
N ASP A 639 22.84 16.41 2.84
CA ASP A 639 23.57 16.17 1.60
C ASP A 639 22.64 15.56 0.55
N LYS A 640 23.21 15.02 -0.56
CA LYS A 640 22.41 14.39 -1.64
C LYS A 640 21.78 13.06 -1.25
N GLN A 641 22.24 12.43 -0.17
CA GLN A 641 21.85 11.08 0.26
C GLN A 641 21.22 11.06 1.65
N SER A 642 21.12 12.21 2.33
CA SER A 642 20.61 12.31 3.70
C SER A 642 19.61 13.45 3.80
N ASN A 643 18.39 13.13 4.26
CA ASN A 643 17.37 14.14 4.47
C ASN A 643 16.52 13.88 5.73
N LEU A 644 16.01 14.94 6.30
CA LEU A 644 15.06 14.97 7.41
C LEU A 644 13.79 15.65 6.94
N ARG A 645 12.64 15.06 7.22
CA ARG A 645 11.32 15.67 7.03
C ARG A 645 10.56 15.69 8.34
N ILE A 646 9.92 16.81 8.62
CA ILE A 646 9.03 17.00 9.76
C ILE A 646 7.71 17.54 9.20
N ASN A 647 6.63 16.80 9.42
CA ASN A 647 5.30 17.20 9.00
C ASN A 647 4.41 17.28 10.24
N TYR A 648 3.81 18.42 10.47
CA TYR A 648 2.78 18.61 11.47
C TYR A 648 1.47 19.04 10.79
N ARG A 649 0.36 18.42 11.21
CA ARG A 649 -0.99 18.82 10.77
C ARG A 649 -1.97 18.69 11.91
N GLY A 650 -2.69 19.76 12.20
CA GLY A 650 -3.87 19.76 13.04
C GLY A 650 -5.13 19.59 12.17
N THR A 651 -6.05 18.72 12.56
CA THR A 651 -7.32 18.52 11.86
C THR A 651 -8.48 18.49 12.82
N THR A 652 -9.55 19.22 12.49
CA THR A 652 -10.82 19.16 13.21
C THR A 652 -11.74 18.13 12.55
N THR A 653 -12.30 17.21 13.33
CA THR A 653 -13.29 16.24 12.89
C THR A 653 -14.60 16.49 13.60
N GLN A 654 -15.68 16.69 12.83
CA GLN A 654 -17.01 16.88 13.37
C GLN A 654 -17.63 15.52 13.76
N PRO A 655 -18.46 15.45 14.84
CA PRO A 655 -19.30 14.30 15.11
C PRO A 655 -20.22 14.02 13.93
N GLY A 656 -20.56 12.76 13.71
CA GLY A 656 -21.60 12.36 12.77
C GLY A 656 -22.96 13.00 13.15
N MET A 657 -23.80 13.32 12.17
CA MET A 657 -25.12 13.89 12.49
C MET A 657 -26.00 12.89 13.23
N THR A 658 -25.92 11.61 12.88
CA THR A 658 -26.62 10.53 13.60
C THR A 658 -26.18 10.42 15.06
N ASP A 659 -24.91 10.66 15.36
CA ASP A 659 -24.39 10.66 16.73
C ASP A 659 -24.91 11.84 17.57
N LEU A 660 -25.37 12.89 16.93
CA LEU A 660 -25.89 14.11 17.57
C LEU A 660 -27.42 14.07 17.85
N LEU A 661 -28.11 13.10 17.33
CA LEU A 661 -29.56 12.99 17.52
C LEU A 661 -29.83 12.20 18.80
N SER A 662 -30.78 12.67 19.63
CA SER A 662 -31.27 11.97 20.82
C SER A 662 -32.22 10.82 20.46
N ILE A 663 -31.82 9.97 19.51
CA ILE A 663 -32.63 8.83 19.08
C ILE A 663 -32.06 7.58 19.68
N VAL A 664 -32.93 6.71 20.19
CA VAL A 664 -32.61 5.36 20.64
C VAL A 664 -32.86 4.41 19.47
N ASP A 665 -31.82 3.74 18.99
CA ASP A 665 -31.90 2.69 17.98
C ASP A 665 -31.78 1.35 18.71
N ASP A 666 -32.90 0.71 18.97
CA ASP A 666 -33.05 -0.61 19.59
C ASP A 666 -33.38 -1.70 18.57
N SER A 667 -33.10 -1.42 17.31
CA SER A 667 -33.30 -2.38 16.21
C SER A 667 -32.55 -3.70 16.41
N ASP A 668 -31.47 -3.68 17.20
CA ASP A 668 -30.80 -4.86 17.76
C ASP A 668 -30.86 -4.74 19.29
N PRO A 669 -31.75 -5.48 19.96
CA PRO A 669 -31.95 -5.38 21.41
C PRO A 669 -30.71 -5.69 22.25
N LEU A 670 -29.76 -6.47 21.73
CA LEU A 670 -28.48 -6.72 22.42
C LEU A 670 -27.42 -5.62 22.11
N ASN A 671 -27.67 -4.70 21.19
CA ASN A 671 -26.72 -3.66 20.77
C ASN A 671 -27.42 -2.30 20.55
N ILE A 672 -28.06 -1.76 21.57
CA ILE A 672 -28.80 -0.50 21.52
C ILE A 672 -27.84 0.68 21.31
N LYS A 673 -28.17 1.59 20.42
CA LYS A 673 -27.41 2.81 20.16
C LYS A 673 -28.20 4.05 20.53
N VAL A 674 -27.57 4.98 21.23
CA VAL A 674 -28.18 6.24 21.66
C VAL A 674 -27.29 7.39 21.21
N GLY A 675 -27.85 8.41 20.55
CA GLY A 675 -27.10 9.58 20.15
C GLY A 675 -26.83 10.57 21.29
N ASN A 676 -25.94 11.54 21.05
CA ASN A 676 -25.55 12.55 22.04
C ASN A 676 -25.44 13.95 21.42
N PRO A 677 -26.47 14.82 21.60
CA PRO A 677 -26.45 16.20 21.08
C PRO A 677 -25.32 17.07 21.64
N GLY A 678 -24.75 16.71 22.79
CA GLY A 678 -23.70 17.46 23.47
C GLY A 678 -22.29 17.24 22.89
N LEU A 679 -22.13 16.47 21.82
CA LEU A 679 -20.84 16.18 21.26
C LEU A 679 -20.15 17.43 20.69
N LYS A 680 -18.88 17.57 21.06
CA LYS A 680 -17.97 18.61 20.57
C LYS A 680 -17.08 18.04 19.46
N PRO A 681 -16.59 18.90 18.54
CA PRO A 681 -15.62 18.49 17.55
C PRO A 681 -14.34 17.92 18.19
N ALA A 682 -13.80 16.87 17.59
CA ALA A 682 -12.50 16.33 17.94
C ALA A 682 -11.39 17.08 17.19
N PHE A 683 -10.27 17.34 17.85
CA PHE A 683 -9.09 17.94 17.23
C PHE A 683 -7.88 17.01 17.34
N THR A 684 -7.39 16.57 16.20
CA THR A 684 -6.24 15.64 16.11
C THR A 684 -4.99 16.39 15.70
N ASN A 685 -3.98 16.34 16.55
CA ASN A 685 -2.61 16.75 16.25
C ASN A 685 -1.84 15.53 15.73
N ARG A 686 -1.24 15.67 14.55
CA ARG A 686 -0.40 14.61 13.97
C ARG A 686 0.98 15.18 13.66
N LEU A 687 2.01 14.57 14.23
CA LEU A 687 3.41 14.88 13.96
C LEU A 687 4.07 13.65 13.33
N ARG A 688 4.71 13.86 12.18
CA ARG A 688 5.50 12.83 11.50
C ARG A 688 6.92 13.33 11.33
N ILE A 689 7.86 12.48 11.69
CA ILE A 689 9.29 12.72 11.49
C ILE A 689 9.83 11.56 10.68
N PHE A 690 10.56 11.88 9.64
CA PHE A 690 11.17 10.92 8.75
C PHE A 690 12.61 11.31 8.50
N TYR A 691 13.55 10.42 8.78
CA TYR A 691 14.96 10.59 8.48
C TYR A 691 15.45 9.41 7.66
N ASN A 692 16.21 9.69 6.61
CA ASN A 692 16.86 8.67 5.82
C ASN A 692 18.27 9.11 5.44
N THR A 693 19.17 8.12 5.33
CA THR A 693 20.53 8.29 4.81
C THR A 693 21.01 7.03 4.09
N PHE A 694 21.85 7.23 3.10
CA PHE A 694 22.53 6.16 2.39
C PHE A 694 24.04 6.41 2.37
N ILE A 695 24.81 5.41 2.78
CA ILE A 695 26.26 5.44 2.80
C ILE A 695 26.75 4.44 1.75
N GLN A 696 27.42 4.92 0.73
CA GLN A 696 27.82 4.11 -0.43
C GLN A 696 28.84 3.02 -0.08
N SER A 697 29.75 3.29 0.87
CA SER A 697 30.62 2.26 1.42
C SER A 697 29.76 1.18 2.12
N HIS A 698 29.93 -0.08 1.76
CA HIS A 698 29.11 -1.20 2.26
C HIS A 698 27.61 -1.12 1.96
N GLN A 699 27.19 -0.27 1.00
CA GLN A 699 25.79 -0.14 0.57
C GLN A 699 24.82 0.03 1.76
N ARG A 700 25.22 0.79 2.76
CA ARG A 700 24.47 0.95 4.02
C ARG A 700 23.34 1.94 3.87
N SER A 701 22.13 1.54 4.24
CA SER A 701 20.98 2.45 4.34
C SER A 701 20.40 2.44 5.74
N VAL A 702 20.08 3.63 6.25
CA VAL A 702 19.37 3.82 7.51
C VAL A 702 18.13 4.64 7.24
N MET A 703 17.00 4.16 7.69
CA MET A 703 15.75 4.90 7.65
C MET A 703 15.06 4.83 9.00
N THR A 704 14.58 5.96 9.46
CA THR A 704 13.80 6.04 10.69
C THR A 704 12.54 6.84 10.41
N TYR A 705 11.41 6.37 10.89
CA TYR A 705 10.22 7.21 10.97
C TYR A 705 9.61 7.17 12.37
N LEU A 706 8.96 8.27 12.73
CA LEU A 706 8.17 8.41 13.93
C LEU A 706 6.87 9.11 13.57
N ASN A 707 5.75 8.55 14.01
CA ASN A 707 4.42 9.13 13.86
C ASN A 707 3.77 9.21 15.24
N TYR A 708 3.48 10.43 15.67
CA TYR A 708 2.75 10.71 16.89
C TYR A 708 1.40 11.33 16.55
N SER A 709 0.34 10.82 17.17
CA SER A 709 -1.01 11.34 17.00
C SER A 709 -1.67 11.50 18.37
N ASN A 710 -2.30 12.64 18.61
CA ASN A 710 -3.05 12.93 19.83
C ASN A 710 -4.36 13.60 19.48
N THR A 711 -5.46 13.08 20.01
CA THR A 711 -6.80 13.62 19.75
C THR A 711 -7.40 14.23 21.03
N ARG A 712 -7.67 15.52 20.97
CA ARG A 712 -8.45 16.24 21.98
C ARG A 712 -9.92 16.11 21.67
N ASN A 713 -10.76 15.97 22.70
CA ASN A 713 -12.20 15.72 22.58
C ASN A 713 -12.49 14.54 21.64
N SER A 714 -11.68 13.48 21.74
CA SER A 714 -11.91 12.26 20.96
C SER A 714 -13.33 11.79 21.19
N ILE A 715 -14.05 11.46 20.13
CA ILE A 715 -15.36 10.85 20.22
C ILE A 715 -15.15 9.36 20.43
N SER A 716 -15.54 8.86 21.59
CA SER A 716 -15.40 7.46 21.98
C SER A 716 -16.73 6.98 22.51
N ASN A 717 -16.98 5.69 22.42
CA ASN A 717 -18.22 5.12 22.91
C ASN A 717 -18.21 5.02 24.45
N LYS A 718 -19.26 5.52 25.09
CA LYS A 718 -19.66 5.12 26.41
C LYS A 718 -20.49 3.86 26.27
N VAL A 719 -20.08 2.77 26.90
CA VAL A 719 -20.78 1.49 26.86
C VAL A 719 -21.36 1.20 28.23
N THR A 720 -22.64 0.92 28.26
CA THR A 720 -23.37 0.42 29.44
C THR A 720 -23.75 -1.02 29.15
N PHE A 721 -23.36 -1.95 30.01
CA PHE A 721 -23.66 -3.36 29.86
C PHE A 721 -24.91 -3.71 30.66
N ASP A 722 -25.81 -4.47 30.05
CA ASP A 722 -26.93 -5.12 30.71
C ASP A 722 -26.51 -6.52 31.15
N GLU A 723 -26.34 -6.70 32.45
CA GLU A 723 -25.85 -7.95 33.02
C GLU A 723 -26.88 -9.10 32.94
N THR A 724 -28.15 -8.80 32.69
CA THR A 724 -29.21 -9.82 32.57
C THR A 724 -29.31 -10.41 31.18
N THR A 725 -29.25 -9.56 30.16
CA THR A 725 -29.42 -10.00 28.79
C THR A 725 -28.08 -10.26 28.09
N GLY A 726 -26.98 -9.75 28.67
CA GLY A 726 -25.68 -9.69 28.02
C GLY A 726 -25.61 -8.62 26.91
N GLY A 727 -26.65 -7.81 26.81
CA GLY A 727 -26.72 -6.70 25.85
C GLY A 727 -25.91 -5.49 26.26
N ARG A 728 -25.81 -4.51 25.37
CA ARG A 728 -25.11 -3.25 25.63
C ARG A 728 -25.81 -2.04 25.03
N ILE A 729 -25.75 -0.93 25.75
CA ILE A 729 -26.18 0.37 25.28
C ILE A 729 -24.92 1.18 24.97
N THR A 730 -24.81 1.67 23.74
CA THR A 730 -23.65 2.43 23.28
C THR A 730 -24.05 3.87 22.99
N ARG A 731 -23.36 4.83 23.59
CA ARG A 731 -23.54 6.27 23.38
C ARG A 731 -22.22 6.94 23.09
N PRO A 732 -22.07 7.72 22.01
CA PRO A 732 -20.85 8.47 21.72
C PRO A 732 -20.65 9.60 22.73
N GLU A 733 -19.46 9.74 23.28
CA GLU A 733 -19.07 10.81 24.21
C GLU A 733 -17.69 11.38 23.91
N ASN A 734 -17.45 12.65 24.25
CA ASN A 734 -16.13 13.23 24.14
C ASN A 734 -15.22 12.82 25.31
N ILE A 735 -14.05 12.34 25.01
CA ILE A 735 -13.05 11.95 26.00
C ILE A 735 -11.67 12.44 25.60
N ASN A 736 -10.84 12.79 26.59
CA ASN A 736 -9.43 13.13 26.39
C ASN A 736 -8.52 12.02 26.92
N GLY A 737 -7.39 11.86 26.22
CA GLY A 737 -6.37 10.90 26.60
C GLY A 737 -6.01 9.90 25.52
N ASN A 738 -6.72 9.89 24.38
CA ASN A 738 -6.40 9.03 23.23
C ASN A 738 -5.18 9.57 22.48
N TRP A 739 -4.12 8.77 22.42
CA TRP A 739 -2.93 9.08 21.64
C TRP A 739 -2.18 7.80 21.23
N ASP A 740 -1.46 7.89 20.14
CA ASP A 740 -0.64 6.82 19.61
C ASP A 740 0.74 7.33 19.20
N LEU A 741 1.73 6.47 19.34
CA LEU A 741 3.09 6.67 18.89
C LEU A 741 3.54 5.43 18.14
N ASN A 742 3.97 5.59 16.89
CA ASN A 742 4.52 4.51 16.07
C ASN A 742 5.90 4.94 15.57
N ALA A 743 6.88 4.09 15.76
CA ALA A 743 8.24 4.30 15.28
C ALA A 743 8.74 3.08 14.53
N ALA A 744 9.60 3.28 13.54
CA ALA A 744 10.35 2.20 12.92
C ALA A 744 11.76 2.63 12.56
N LEU A 745 12.66 1.66 12.63
CA LEU A 745 14.04 1.76 12.20
C LEU A 745 14.33 0.63 11.20
N MET A 746 14.78 1.00 10.03
CA MET A 746 15.30 0.06 9.04
C MET A 746 16.80 0.28 8.89
N PHE A 747 17.56 -0.80 8.96
CA PHE A 747 18.99 -0.79 8.73
C PHE A 747 19.35 -1.93 7.78
N ASN A 748 19.99 -1.58 6.66
CA ASN A 748 20.49 -2.54 5.69
C ASN A 748 21.96 -2.26 5.45
N THR A 749 22.77 -3.31 5.37
CA THR A 749 24.20 -3.19 5.06
C THR A 749 24.71 -4.44 4.35
N SER A 750 25.66 -4.25 3.46
CA SER A 750 26.49 -5.37 2.99
C SER A 750 27.68 -5.54 3.91
N VAL A 751 27.98 -6.79 4.25
CA VAL A 751 29.16 -7.16 5.06
C VAL A 751 30.42 -6.99 4.22
N ASP A 752 30.35 -7.37 2.94
CA ASP A 752 31.42 -7.28 1.96
C ASP A 752 31.19 -6.17 0.92
N SER A 753 32.25 -5.66 0.34
CA SER A 753 32.19 -4.63 -0.70
C SER A 753 31.51 -5.09 -2.00
N ALA A 754 31.49 -6.40 -2.27
CA ALA A 754 30.86 -7.00 -3.44
C ALA A 754 29.33 -7.16 -3.28
N GLY A 755 28.78 -6.98 -2.07
CA GLY A 755 27.37 -7.14 -1.79
C GLY A 755 26.87 -8.60 -1.82
N VAL A 756 27.77 -9.56 -1.59
CA VAL A 756 27.46 -11.00 -1.56
C VAL A 756 26.73 -11.36 -0.28
N TRP A 757 27.20 -10.83 0.84
CA TRP A 757 26.58 -10.99 2.15
C TRP A 757 25.85 -9.71 2.55
N ASN A 758 24.57 -9.83 2.88
CA ASN A 758 23.75 -8.70 3.30
C ASN A 758 23.05 -9.01 4.62
N ILE A 759 22.94 -8.00 5.47
CA ILE A 759 22.19 -8.03 6.71
C ILE A 759 21.12 -6.93 6.62
N ASN A 760 19.89 -7.29 6.96
CA ASN A 760 18.77 -6.36 6.99
C ASN A 760 18.09 -6.49 8.36
N THR A 761 17.78 -5.37 8.99
CA THR A 761 16.96 -5.31 10.19
C THR A 761 15.79 -4.35 9.98
N PHE A 762 14.67 -4.67 10.59
CA PHE A 762 13.50 -3.81 10.60
C PHE A 762 12.84 -3.88 11.98
N THR A 763 13.12 -2.88 12.79
CA THR A 763 12.59 -2.73 14.15
C THR A 763 11.36 -1.84 14.12
N THR A 764 10.28 -2.26 14.72
CA THR A 764 9.06 -1.46 14.88
C THR A 764 8.68 -1.34 16.36
N GLY A 765 8.16 -0.18 16.73
CA GLY A 765 7.61 0.05 18.06
C GLY A 765 6.33 0.86 17.95
N GLY A 766 5.26 0.33 18.55
CA GLY A 766 3.98 1.00 18.64
C GLY A 766 3.54 1.11 20.10
N TYR A 767 3.02 2.25 20.49
CA TYR A 767 2.35 2.44 21.75
C TYR A 767 1.00 3.12 21.51
N ASN A 768 -0.05 2.51 22.06
CA ASN A 768 -1.39 3.06 21.97
C ASN A 768 -1.95 3.25 23.37
N HIS A 769 -2.54 4.41 23.62
CA HIS A 769 -3.30 4.71 24.80
C HIS A 769 -4.74 4.98 24.41
N TYR A 770 -5.59 3.96 24.57
CA TYR A 770 -7.03 4.02 24.29
C TYR A 770 -7.80 4.33 25.57
N VAL A 771 -8.74 5.25 25.46
CA VAL A 771 -9.58 5.65 26.58
C VAL A 771 -11.04 5.65 26.13
N SER A 772 -11.91 5.10 26.99
CA SER A 772 -13.35 5.10 26.82
C SER A 772 -14.06 5.25 28.17
N TYR A 773 -15.37 5.48 28.15
CA TYR A 773 -16.22 5.39 29.35
C TYR A 773 -16.97 4.06 29.35
N VAL A 774 -17.11 3.51 30.53
CA VAL A 774 -17.86 2.28 30.79
C VAL A 774 -18.75 2.47 31.99
N THR A 775 -19.94 1.92 31.92
CA THR A 775 -20.90 1.83 33.03
C THR A 775 -21.37 0.40 33.10
N LEU A 776 -21.26 -0.24 34.28
CA LEU A 776 -21.97 -1.48 34.55
C LEU A 776 -23.42 -1.12 34.92
N SER A 777 -24.37 -2.00 34.66
CA SER A 777 -25.77 -1.72 34.99
C SER A 777 -26.00 -1.47 36.47
N SER A 778 -25.15 -2.05 37.32
CA SER A 778 -25.11 -1.84 38.76
C SER A 778 -24.49 -0.50 39.21
N ASP A 779 -23.79 0.20 38.30
CA ASP A 779 -23.10 1.43 38.65
C ASP A 779 -23.95 2.68 38.34
N GLU A 780 -24.06 3.61 39.29
CA GLU A 780 -24.69 4.93 39.07
C GLU A 780 -23.81 5.86 38.20
N THR A 781 -22.51 5.62 38.17
CA THR A 781 -21.56 6.50 37.51
C THR A 781 -20.66 5.77 36.50
N SER A 782 -20.40 6.44 35.38
CA SER A 782 -19.47 5.93 34.38
C SER A 782 -18.03 5.98 34.85
N ARG A 783 -17.29 4.89 34.68
CA ARG A 783 -15.85 4.82 34.96
C ARG A 783 -15.04 5.04 33.67
N LYS A 784 -13.90 5.68 33.80
CA LYS A 784 -12.95 5.85 32.70
C LYS A 784 -12.09 4.60 32.58
N SER A 785 -12.19 3.88 31.49
CA SER A 785 -11.33 2.75 31.14
C SER A 785 -10.18 3.23 30.28
N ALA A 786 -8.97 2.82 30.59
CA ALA A 786 -7.77 3.08 29.78
C ALA A 786 -7.03 1.79 29.52
N THR A 787 -6.81 1.48 28.25
CA THR A 787 -5.97 0.36 27.81
C THR A 787 -4.66 0.90 27.23
N LYS A 788 -3.55 0.47 27.78
CA LYS A 788 -2.20 0.74 27.29
C LYS A 788 -1.71 -0.47 26.53
N SER A 789 -1.36 -0.29 25.25
CA SER A 789 -0.88 -1.38 24.41
C SER A 789 0.49 -1.06 23.85
N TRP A 790 1.43 -1.98 24.02
CA TRP A 790 2.73 -1.99 23.38
C TRP A 790 2.74 -3.05 22.28
N ASN A 791 3.26 -2.69 21.12
CA ASN A 791 3.53 -3.59 20.02
C ASN A 791 4.99 -3.40 19.61
N LEU A 792 5.82 -4.39 19.85
CA LEU A 792 7.24 -4.36 19.48
C LEU A 792 7.50 -5.46 18.46
N GLY A 793 8.08 -5.07 17.33
CA GLY A 793 8.43 -5.98 16.26
C GLY A 793 9.90 -5.86 15.88
N GLU A 794 10.54 -6.99 15.69
CA GLU A 794 11.90 -7.06 15.14
C GLU A 794 11.91 -8.08 14.00
N ARG A 795 12.59 -7.71 12.92
CA ARG A 795 12.91 -8.64 11.84
C ARG A 795 14.37 -8.53 11.52
N LEU A 796 15.01 -9.69 11.48
CA LEU A 796 16.40 -9.83 11.10
C LEU A 796 16.48 -10.79 9.94
N SER A 797 17.19 -10.44 8.88
CA SER A 797 17.57 -11.39 7.85
C SER A 797 19.02 -11.23 7.44
N THR A 798 19.65 -12.34 7.14
CA THR A 798 20.98 -12.38 6.52
C THR A 798 20.91 -13.21 5.26
N SER A 799 21.49 -12.72 4.18
CA SER A 799 21.45 -13.40 2.89
C SER A 799 22.83 -13.48 2.26
N TYR A 800 23.18 -14.70 1.85
CA TYR A 800 24.30 -14.97 0.98
C TYR A 800 23.82 -15.18 -0.44
N ARG A 801 24.46 -14.55 -1.41
CA ARG A 801 24.03 -14.64 -2.80
C ARG A 801 25.22 -14.61 -3.75
N ASN A 802 25.28 -15.61 -4.61
CA ASN A 802 26.21 -15.64 -5.72
C ASN A 802 25.49 -15.89 -7.06
N SER A 803 26.20 -16.28 -8.11
CA SER A 803 25.62 -16.49 -9.45
C SER A 803 24.59 -17.61 -9.54
N TRP A 804 24.69 -18.66 -8.73
CA TRP A 804 23.85 -19.85 -8.82
C TRP A 804 23.07 -20.16 -7.53
N LEU A 805 23.51 -19.65 -6.38
CA LEU A 805 22.93 -19.92 -5.07
C LEU A 805 22.53 -18.60 -4.38
N GLU A 806 21.35 -18.59 -3.78
CA GLU A 806 20.93 -17.61 -2.78
C GLU A 806 20.39 -18.36 -1.55
N VAL A 807 20.93 -18.06 -0.40
CA VAL A 807 20.45 -18.56 0.89
C VAL A 807 20.12 -17.33 1.74
N GLU A 808 18.92 -17.28 2.26
CA GLU A 808 18.50 -16.26 3.21
C GLU A 808 18.01 -16.96 4.47
N LEU A 809 18.57 -16.58 5.60
CA LEU A 809 18.09 -16.94 6.93
C LEU A 809 17.38 -15.75 7.49
N ASP A 810 16.20 -15.94 7.97
CA ASP A 810 15.40 -14.86 8.54
C ASP A 810 14.70 -15.26 9.84
N GLY A 811 14.45 -14.25 10.66
CA GLY A 811 13.70 -14.37 11.88
C GLY A 811 12.85 -13.13 12.12
N SER A 812 11.70 -13.32 12.72
CA SER A 812 10.85 -12.23 13.19
C SER A 812 10.34 -12.50 14.58
N LEU A 813 10.15 -11.43 15.34
CA LEU A 813 9.58 -11.43 16.68
C LEU A 813 8.57 -10.30 16.76
N ASN A 814 7.34 -10.58 17.16
CA ASN A 814 6.32 -9.59 17.48
C ASN A 814 5.84 -9.83 18.91
N TYR A 815 6.03 -8.86 19.75
CA TYR A 815 5.54 -8.82 21.12
C TYR A 815 4.41 -7.82 21.23
N THR A 816 3.29 -8.26 21.80
CA THR A 816 2.16 -7.40 22.11
C THR A 816 1.83 -7.52 23.60
N SER A 817 1.79 -6.38 24.28
CA SER A 817 1.32 -6.31 25.68
C SER A 817 0.16 -5.34 25.74
N ALA A 818 -0.95 -5.77 26.32
CA ALA A 818 -2.10 -4.91 26.58
C ALA A 818 -2.44 -4.96 28.07
N LYS A 819 -2.57 -3.75 28.68
CA LYS A 819 -2.91 -3.59 30.10
C LYS A 819 -4.10 -2.67 30.25
N ASN A 820 -5.18 -3.18 30.81
CA ASN A 820 -6.38 -2.41 31.11
C ASN A 820 -6.36 -1.90 32.55
N ALA A 821 -6.80 -0.67 32.76
CA ALA A 821 -6.76 -0.02 34.07
C ALA A 821 -7.86 -0.50 35.03
N LEU A 822 -8.98 -1.00 34.52
CA LEU A 822 -10.12 -1.44 35.34
C LEU A 822 -10.08 -2.94 35.64
N GLN A 823 -9.48 -3.75 34.79
CA GLN A 823 -9.46 -5.20 34.93
C GLN A 823 -8.06 -5.76 34.69
N ALA A 824 -7.33 -5.97 35.77
CA ALA A 824 -5.98 -6.49 35.70
C ALA A 824 -5.90 -7.96 35.23
N SER A 825 -6.95 -8.75 35.44
CA SER A 825 -7.06 -10.14 34.96
C SER A 825 -7.08 -10.24 33.43
N ALA A 826 -7.51 -9.18 32.75
CA ALA A 826 -7.50 -9.08 31.30
C ALA A 826 -6.15 -8.65 30.71
N ASN A 827 -5.14 -8.36 31.56
CA ASN A 827 -3.80 -8.05 31.08
C ASN A 827 -3.20 -9.25 30.38
N GLN A 828 -2.64 -9.02 29.23
CA GLN A 828 -2.11 -10.09 28.41
C GLN A 828 -0.83 -9.70 27.71
N GLU A 829 0.04 -10.68 27.57
CA GLU A 829 1.28 -10.58 26.84
C GLU A 829 1.37 -11.73 25.83
N THR A 830 1.49 -11.38 24.55
CA THR A 830 1.58 -12.38 23.49
C THR A 830 2.89 -12.22 22.71
N TRP A 831 3.41 -13.34 22.31
CA TRP A 831 4.60 -13.48 21.52
C TRP A 831 4.28 -14.24 20.24
N GLN A 832 4.59 -13.65 19.10
CA GLN A 832 4.58 -14.32 17.82
C GLN A 832 5.99 -14.25 17.27
N PHE A 833 6.59 -15.37 16.99
CA PHE A 833 7.93 -15.43 16.43
C PHE A 833 8.02 -16.44 15.31
N SER A 834 8.85 -16.14 14.35
CA SER A 834 9.07 -16.98 13.19
C SER A 834 10.56 -17.00 12.90
N TYR A 835 11.07 -18.15 12.50
CA TYR A 835 12.43 -18.30 11.99
C TYR A 835 12.46 -19.34 10.89
N GLY A 836 13.37 -19.15 9.95
CA GLY A 836 13.42 -20.04 8.82
C GLY A 836 14.52 -19.74 7.81
N ALA A 837 14.42 -20.43 6.70
CA ALA A 837 15.35 -20.32 5.61
C ALA A 837 14.66 -20.32 4.25
N ASN A 838 15.15 -19.49 3.36
CA ASN A 838 14.82 -19.49 1.94
C ASN A 838 16.05 -19.87 1.13
N VAL A 839 15.92 -20.84 0.24
CA VAL A 839 17.02 -21.30 -0.61
C VAL A 839 16.57 -21.27 -2.07
N ASN A 840 17.35 -20.60 -2.92
CA ASN A 840 17.15 -20.55 -4.36
C ASN A 840 18.42 -21.03 -5.07
N ILE A 841 18.30 -22.10 -5.83
CA ILE A 841 19.40 -22.70 -6.59
C ILE A 841 19.06 -22.59 -8.07
N SER A 842 19.98 -22.04 -8.86
CA SER A 842 19.86 -21.99 -10.32
C SER A 842 20.95 -22.84 -10.95
N LEU A 843 20.55 -23.88 -11.65
CA LEU A 843 21.46 -24.82 -12.30
C LEU A 843 21.74 -24.40 -13.75
N PRO A 844 22.92 -24.69 -14.30
CA PRO A 844 23.37 -24.19 -15.59
C PRO A 844 22.50 -24.63 -16.77
N TRP A 845 21.79 -25.76 -16.65
CA TRP A 845 20.90 -26.30 -17.69
C TRP A 845 19.48 -25.77 -17.67
N GLY A 846 19.24 -24.62 -17.02
CA GLY A 846 17.93 -23.95 -17.03
C GLY A 846 16.93 -24.49 -16.00
N THR A 847 17.38 -25.31 -15.05
CA THR A 847 16.57 -25.77 -13.91
C THR A 847 16.84 -24.90 -12.70
N SER A 848 15.82 -24.56 -11.95
CA SER A 848 15.94 -23.89 -10.65
C SER A 848 15.04 -24.52 -9.61
N LEU A 849 15.56 -24.58 -8.39
CA LEU A 849 14.85 -25.03 -7.19
C LEU A 849 14.72 -23.84 -6.26
N SER A 850 13.50 -23.57 -5.83
CA SER A 850 13.24 -22.62 -4.75
C SER A 850 12.52 -23.35 -3.64
N THR A 851 12.95 -23.16 -2.41
CA THR A 851 12.29 -23.74 -1.23
C THR A 851 12.37 -22.76 -0.08
N ASP A 852 11.34 -22.72 0.74
CA ASP A 852 11.34 -22.04 2.01
C ASP A 852 10.73 -22.94 3.11
N ILE A 853 11.30 -22.84 4.27
CA ILE A 853 10.85 -23.52 5.47
C ILE A 853 10.87 -22.56 6.64
N HIS A 854 9.73 -22.41 7.31
CA HIS A 854 9.57 -21.50 8.43
C HIS A 854 8.77 -22.14 9.54
N GLU A 855 9.28 -22.01 10.76
CA GLU A 855 8.55 -22.31 11.98
C GLU A 855 7.88 -21.01 12.46
N ASN A 856 6.55 -21.02 12.56
CA ASN A 856 5.76 -19.94 13.10
C ASN A 856 5.20 -20.36 14.46
N SER A 857 5.52 -19.62 15.49
CA SER A 857 5.14 -19.96 16.85
C SER A 857 4.36 -18.84 17.52
N ARG A 858 3.35 -19.22 18.30
CA ARG A 858 2.52 -18.30 19.07
C ARG A 858 2.51 -18.72 20.53
N ARG A 859 2.58 -17.73 21.44
CA ARG A 859 2.58 -17.94 22.89
C ARG A 859 1.81 -16.84 23.58
N GLY A 860 1.27 -17.15 24.77
CA GLY A 860 0.58 -16.20 25.63
C GLY A 860 -0.89 -15.97 25.25
N TYR A 861 -1.48 -16.87 24.44
CA TYR A 861 -2.91 -16.86 24.13
C TYR A 861 -3.67 -17.58 25.25
N SER A 862 -4.83 -17.03 25.63
CA SER A 862 -5.68 -17.61 26.70
C SER A 862 -6.30 -18.94 26.28
N ASP A 863 -6.71 -19.04 25.02
CA ASP A 863 -7.07 -20.31 24.42
C ASP A 863 -5.79 -21.10 24.12
N ALA A 864 -5.64 -22.25 24.77
CA ALA A 864 -4.45 -23.09 24.64
C ALA A 864 -4.25 -23.61 23.22
N SER A 865 -5.33 -23.82 22.46
CA SER A 865 -5.29 -24.29 21.07
C SER A 865 -4.60 -23.29 20.13
N LEU A 866 -4.58 -22.01 20.50
CA LEU A 866 -3.95 -20.92 19.73
C LEU A 866 -2.44 -20.78 20.02
N ASN A 867 -1.89 -21.46 21.02
CA ASN A 867 -0.47 -21.48 21.32
C ASN A 867 0.25 -22.55 20.47
N THR A 868 0.34 -22.30 19.17
CA THR A 868 0.76 -23.28 18.16
C THR A 868 2.23 -23.16 17.76
N ASN A 869 2.73 -24.24 17.19
CA ASN A 869 3.94 -24.30 16.39
C ASN A 869 3.57 -24.79 15.00
N GLU A 870 3.88 -23.99 13.98
CA GLU A 870 3.48 -24.24 12.61
C GLU A 870 4.70 -24.27 11.73
N LEU A 871 5.22 -25.48 11.44
CA LEU A 871 6.29 -25.67 10.48
C LEU A 871 5.70 -25.69 9.07
N VAL A 872 5.81 -24.58 8.36
CA VAL A 872 5.34 -24.42 6.98
C VAL A 872 6.51 -24.65 6.04
N TRP A 873 6.34 -25.58 5.13
CA TRP A 873 7.35 -25.91 4.12
C TRP A 873 6.73 -25.83 2.73
N ASN A 874 7.35 -25.02 1.86
CA ASN A 874 6.98 -24.87 0.47
C ASN A 874 8.19 -25.14 -0.44
N ALA A 875 7.94 -25.65 -1.63
CA ALA A 875 8.98 -25.92 -2.61
C ALA A 875 8.48 -25.71 -4.03
N GLN A 876 9.38 -25.30 -4.92
CA GLN A 876 9.09 -25.16 -6.34
C GLN A 876 10.27 -25.65 -7.16
N LEU A 877 10.00 -26.49 -8.13
CA LEU A 877 10.93 -26.88 -9.17
C LEU A 877 10.52 -26.22 -10.49
N ILE A 878 11.44 -25.53 -11.13
CA ILE A 878 11.22 -24.81 -12.38
C ILE A 878 12.21 -25.32 -13.41
N HIS A 879 11.75 -25.57 -14.64
CA HIS A 879 12.60 -25.88 -15.78
C HIS A 879 12.25 -25.00 -16.97
N SER A 880 13.24 -24.30 -17.48
CA SER A 880 13.10 -23.42 -18.63
C SER A 880 13.49 -24.14 -19.90
N LEU A 881 12.57 -24.15 -20.86
CA LEU A 881 12.65 -24.83 -22.14
C LEU A 881 12.70 -23.82 -23.27
N LEU A 882 13.13 -24.27 -24.42
CA LEU A 882 13.26 -23.53 -25.66
C LEU A 882 14.32 -22.43 -25.60
N LYS A 883 14.81 -22.01 -26.78
CA LYS A 883 15.82 -20.96 -26.88
C LYS A 883 15.27 -19.64 -26.34
N GLY A 884 15.98 -18.99 -25.41
CA GLY A 884 15.54 -17.76 -24.77
C GLY A 884 14.57 -17.96 -23.61
N ASN A 885 14.43 -19.18 -23.08
CA ASN A 885 13.54 -19.50 -21.95
C ASN A 885 12.08 -19.08 -22.20
N VAL A 886 11.62 -19.27 -23.43
CA VAL A 886 10.25 -18.87 -23.86
C VAL A 886 9.18 -19.68 -23.14
N LEU A 887 9.43 -20.96 -22.89
CA LEU A 887 8.53 -21.85 -22.16
C LEU A 887 9.18 -22.23 -20.83
N THR A 888 8.44 -22.05 -19.77
CA THR A 888 8.85 -22.44 -18.41
C THR A 888 7.79 -23.38 -17.84
N LEU A 889 8.21 -24.57 -17.43
CA LEU A 889 7.35 -25.51 -16.71
C LEU A 889 7.77 -25.49 -15.23
N SER A 890 6.80 -25.55 -14.34
CA SER A 890 7.08 -25.64 -12.91
C SER A 890 6.08 -26.49 -12.15
N VAL A 891 6.56 -27.12 -11.11
CA VAL A 891 5.75 -27.80 -10.11
C VAL A 891 5.94 -27.07 -8.80
N GLN A 892 4.85 -26.69 -8.16
CA GLN A 892 4.82 -25.91 -6.92
C GLN A 892 4.09 -26.70 -5.84
N PHE A 893 4.72 -26.82 -4.70
CA PHE A 893 4.21 -27.51 -3.52
C PHE A 893 3.98 -26.47 -2.43
N TYR A 894 2.77 -26.32 -1.98
CA TYR A 894 2.38 -25.37 -0.94
C TYR A 894 2.03 -26.13 0.34
N ASP A 895 2.54 -25.65 1.47
CA ASP A 895 2.30 -26.19 2.80
C ASP A 895 2.35 -27.74 2.81
N ILE A 896 3.53 -28.27 2.47
CA ILE A 896 3.79 -29.72 2.33
C ILE A 896 3.42 -30.48 3.60
N LEU A 897 3.62 -29.85 4.75
CA LEU A 897 3.39 -30.44 6.06
C LEU A 897 1.97 -30.25 6.61
N LYS A 898 1.11 -29.48 5.91
CA LYS A 898 -0.28 -29.18 6.29
C LYS A 898 -0.41 -28.55 7.68
N LYS A 899 0.48 -27.62 8.02
CA LYS A 899 0.54 -26.99 9.35
C LYS A 899 0.15 -25.52 9.38
N GLN A 900 -0.13 -24.92 8.22
CA GLN A 900 -0.49 -23.50 8.16
C GLN A 900 -1.89 -23.23 8.69
N SER A 901 -2.03 -22.23 9.58
CA SER A 901 -3.31 -21.75 10.10
C SER A 901 -3.46 -20.23 9.85
N ASN A 902 -4.72 -19.75 9.93
CA ASN A 902 -5.06 -18.34 9.82
C ASN A 902 -5.67 -17.86 11.13
N LEU A 903 -4.96 -17.04 11.87
CA LEU A 903 -5.41 -16.42 13.10
C LEU A 903 -5.15 -14.92 13.08
N SER A 904 -6.14 -14.14 13.49
CA SER A 904 -6.05 -12.70 13.73
C SER A 904 -6.43 -12.36 15.14
N ARG A 905 -5.75 -11.39 15.76
CA ARG A 905 -6.09 -10.85 17.08
C ARG A 905 -6.29 -9.34 17.00
N VAL A 906 -7.39 -8.87 17.57
CA VAL A 906 -7.72 -7.46 17.72
C VAL A 906 -7.91 -7.14 19.21
N ILE A 907 -7.23 -6.08 19.67
CA ILE A 907 -7.35 -5.60 21.06
C ILE A 907 -7.69 -4.11 21.02
N ASN A 908 -8.69 -3.71 21.80
CA ASN A 908 -9.08 -2.31 21.98
C ASN A 908 -9.27 -1.99 23.48
N SER A 909 -9.89 -0.86 23.82
CA SER A 909 -10.07 -0.41 25.21
C SER A 909 -11.06 -1.23 26.02
N ILE A 910 -11.91 -2.03 25.38
CA ILE A 910 -13.02 -2.73 26.02
C ILE A 910 -12.98 -4.24 25.79
N SER A 911 -12.28 -4.72 24.77
CA SER A 911 -12.30 -6.14 24.40
C SER A 911 -11.04 -6.61 23.70
N ARG A 912 -10.86 -7.92 23.73
CA ARG A 912 -9.96 -8.70 22.91
C ARG A 912 -10.78 -9.68 22.07
N THR A 913 -10.46 -9.84 20.81
CA THR A 913 -11.08 -10.83 19.92
C THR A 913 -10.01 -11.58 19.16
N ASP A 914 -10.06 -12.89 19.22
CA ASP A 914 -9.27 -13.81 18.43
C ASP A 914 -10.16 -14.45 17.37
N THR A 915 -9.73 -14.42 16.12
CA THR A 915 -10.52 -14.95 15.01
C THR A 915 -9.66 -15.86 14.15
N GLU A 916 -10.12 -17.08 13.96
CA GLU A 916 -9.57 -18.05 13.02
C GLU A 916 -10.41 -18.07 11.74
N TYR A 917 -9.74 -18.20 10.58
CA TYR A 917 -10.39 -18.20 9.27
C TYR A 917 -10.15 -19.51 8.55
N ASN A 918 -11.09 -19.95 7.70
CA ASN A 918 -10.78 -21.01 6.74
C ASN A 918 -9.69 -20.56 5.76
N ALA A 919 -8.84 -21.49 5.38
CA ALA A 919 -7.65 -21.25 4.59
C ALA A 919 -7.46 -22.28 3.47
N ILE A 920 -6.71 -21.91 2.43
CA ILE A 920 -6.26 -22.84 1.40
C ILE A 920 -5.02 -23.55 1.92
N ASN A 921 -5.17 -24.79 2.38
CA ASN A 921 -4.07 -25.59 2.92
C ASN A 921 -3.58 -26.63 1.92
N SER A 922 -2.29 -26.85 1.89
CA SER A 922 -1.57 -27.95 1.24
C SER A 922 -2.14 -28.39 -0.11
N TYR A 923 -1.53 -27.92 -1.19
CA TYR A 923 -1.88 -28.31 -2.55
C TYR A 923 -0.64 -28.27 -3.46
N ILE A 924 -0.75 -28.92 -4.62
CA ILE A 924 0.30 -28.97 -5.64
C ILE A 924 -0.24 -28.30 -6.89
N MET A 925 0.59 -27.42 -7.50
CA MET A 925 0.28 -26.74 -8.77
C MET A 925 1.28 -27.13 -9.84
N PHE A 926 0.77 -27.47 -11.01
CA PHE A 926 1.55 -27.61 -12.24
C PHE A 926 1.31 -26.36 -13.09
N LYS A 927 2.38 -25.70 -13.48
CA LYS A 927 2.31 -24.43 -14.21
C LYS A 927 3.12 -24.51 -15.50
N ALA A 928 2.54 -24.04 -16.59
CA ALA A 928 3.19 -23.74 -17.84
C ALA A 928 3.12 -22.24 -18.12
N ALA A 929 4.27 -21.59 -18.26
CA ALA A 929 4.37 -20.17 -18.58
C ALA A 929 5.02 -19.99 -19.96
N TYR A 930 4.32 -19.35 -20.87
CA TYR A 930 4.81 -19.04 -22.21
C TYR A 930 5.01 -17.53 -22.38
N ARG A 931 6.21 -17.13 -22.79
CA ARG A 931 6.60 -15.74 -22.94
C ARG A 931 7.01 -15.44 -24.37
N LEU A 932 6.32 -14.51 -25.00
CA LEU A 932 6.65 -14.04 -26.32
C LEU A 932 7.01 -12.56 -26.25
N ASN A 933 8.28 -12.25 -26.49
CA ASN A 933 8.77 -10.88 -26.53
C ASN A 933 9.35 -10.62 -27.93
N ILE A 934 8.66 -9.78 -28.71
CA ILE A 934 9.11 -9.36 -30.06
C ILE A 934 9.51 -7.89 -29.95
N ILE A 935 10.81 -7.64 -29.90
CA ILE A 935 11.37 -6.29 -29.74
C ILE A 935 12.07 -5.91 -31.06
N GLY A 936 11.75 -4.72 -31.59
CA GLY A 936 12.37 -4.22 -32.82
C GLY A 936 12.25 -5.14 -34.03
N GLY A 937 11.15 -5.94 -34.13
CA GLY A 937 10.93 -6.88 -35.24
C GLY A 937 11.76 -8.18 -35.15
N LYS A 938 12.54 -8.37 -34.11
CA LYS A 938 13.28 -9.60 -33.81
C LYS A 938 12.79 -10.21 -32.50
N GLN A 939 12.67 -11.52 -32.45
CA GLN A 939 12.35 -12.24 -31.21
C GLN A 939 13.55 -12.14 -30.27
N SER A 940 13.43 -11.30 -29.26
CA SER A 940 14.46 -11.07 -28.25
C SER A 940 14.07 -11.74 -26.94
N ASN A 941 14.28 -13.04 -26.88
CA ASN A 941 14.21 -13.82 -25.66
C ASN A 941 15.60 -14.15 -25.11
N GLU A 942 16.62 -13.43 -25.57
CA GLU A 942 17.95 -13.59 -24.99
C GLU A 942 17.90 -13.14 -23.52
N ARG A 943 18.37 -14.00 -22.62
CA ARG A 943 18.75 -13.57 -21.27
C ARG A 943 19.59 -12.31 -21.44
N PRO A 944 19.35 -11.25 -20.63
CA PRO A 944 20.37 -10.21 -20.51
C PRO A 944 21.70 -10.91 -20.24
N LYS A 945 22.69 -10.64 -21.05
CA LYS A 945 24.05 -11.20 -20.92
C LYS A 945 24.73 -10.93 -19.57
N ASP A 946 24.02 -10.35 -18.64
CA ASP A 946 24.46 -9.97 -17.30
C ASP A 946 24.20 -11.04 -16.22
N MET A 947 23.73 -12.25 -16.58
CA MET A 947 23.94 -13.42 -15.72
C MET A 947 25.31 -14.01 -16.01
N PRO A 948 26.26 -14.00 -15.04
CA PRO A 948 27.59 -14.54 -15.25
C PRO A 948 27.50 -16.02 -15.61
N THR A 949 27.97 -16.39 -16.79
CA THR A 949 28.33 -17.77 -17.09
C THR A 949 29.58 -18.09 -16.28
N TYR A 950 29.49 -19.15 -15.48
CA TYR A 950 30.62 -19.70 -14.74
C TYR A 950 31.71 -20.16 -15.73
N ASP A 951 32.89 -19.54 -15.67
CA ASP A 951 34.10 -20.04 -16.28
C ASP A 951 35.02 -20.61 -15.18
N PRO A 952 35.28 -21.92 -15.14
CA PRO A 952 36.11 -22.54 -14.10
C PRO A 952 37.59 -22.18 -14.14
N HIS A 953 38.07 -21.46 -15.15
CA HIS A 953 39.48 -21.23 -15.41
C HIS A 953 39.96 -19.78 -15.53
N GLY A 954 39.29 -18.81 -14.89
CA GLY A 954 39.71 -17.41 -14.90
C GLY A 954 40.86 -17.08 -13.92
N PRO A 955 41.90 -16.32 -14.31
CA PRO A 955 43.05 -16.02 -13.43
C PRO A 955 42.72 -14.91 -12.42
N GLY A 956 43.42 -14.96 -11.28
CA GLY A 956 43.16 -14.19 -10.05
C GLY A 956 43.13 -12.67 -10.16
N MET A 957 42.40 -12.08 -9.23
CA MET A 957 42.07 -10.65 -9.13
C MET A 957 43.25 -9.78 -8.65
N GLY A 958 43.49 -8.69 -9.35
CA GLY A 958 44.21 -7.51 -8.85
C GLY A 958 43.25 -6.48 -8.25
N PRO A 959 43.73 -5.52 -7.43
CA PRO A 959 42.84 -4.58 -6.71
C PRO A 959 42.17 -3.58 -7.66
N ARG A 960 40.89 -3.32 -7.40
CA ARG A 960 40.00 -2.46 -8.19
C ARG A 960 40.26 -0.96 -7.99
N PRO A 961 40.22 -0.15 -9.05
CA PRO A 961 40.02 1.29 -8.92
C PRO A 961 38.57 1.64 -8.60
N ALA A 962 38.39 2.68 -7.79
CA ALA A 962 37.08 3.22 -7.41
C ALA A 962 36.26 3.65 -8.64
N MET A 963 35.02 3.13 -8.76
CA MET A 963 34.09 3.58 -9.81
C MET A 963 33.67 5.02 -9.53
N GLY A 964 33.97 5.89 -10.48
CA GLY A 964 33.44 7.22 -10.57
C GLY A 964 31.90 7.17 -10.69
N GLN A 965 31.26 8.07 -10.01
CA GLN A 965 29.82 8.31 -10.08
C GLN A 965 29.40 8.49 -11.55
N GLN A 966 28.67 7.54 -12.10
CA GLN A 966 27.81 7.88 -13.22
C GLN A 966 26.68 8.74 -12.66
N GLY A 967 26.83 10.06 -12.82
CA GLY A 967 25.74 10.99 -12.70
C GLY A 967 24.66 10.56 -13.68
N ASN A 968 23.54 10.06 -13.19
CA ASN A 968 22.31 10.12 -13.94
C ASN A 968 21.99 11.61 -14.10
N SER A 969 22.51 12.21 -15.17
CA SER A 969 21.90 13.40 -15.71
C SER A 969 20.45 12.99 -16.04
N ARG A 970 19.47 13.40 -15.21
CA ARG A 970 18.14 13.66 -15.72
C ARG A 970 18.39 14.36 -17.06
N PRO A 971 17.67 14.00 -18.12
CA PRO A 971 17.50 14.95 -19.18
C PRO A 971 16.96 16.17 -18.46
N GLU A 972 17.71 17.24 -18.43
CA GLU A 972 17.22 18.55 -18.08
C GLU A 972 15.97 18.72 -18.94
N ARG A 973 14.82 18.62 -18.32
CA ARG A 973 13.65 19.26 -18.89
C ARG A 973 14.08 20.72 -19.02
N PRO A 974 13.88 21.34 -20.16
CA PRO A 974 14.26 22.73 -20.38
C PRO A 974 13.75 23.50 -19.18
N GLY A 975 14.64 24.18 -18.55
CA GLY A 975 14.54 24.76 -17.24
C GLY A 975 13.22 25.44 -17.00
N ASN A 976 12.35 24.77 -16.31
CA ASN A 976 11.30 25.43 -15.59
C ASN A 976 11.86 25.76 -14.21
N ARG A 977 12.69 26.81 -14.17
CA ARG A 977 12.85 27.62 -12.97
C ARG A 977 11.48 28.21 -12.66
N TRP A 978 10.79 27.59 -11.76
CA TRP A 978 9.68 28.20 -11.03
C TRP A 978 9.61 27.60 -9.61
#